data_8999f64edefa110cac73daa5a8417edd
#
_entry.id   8999f64edefa110cac73daa5a8417edd
#
_cell.length_a   1.000
_cell.length_b   1.000
_cell.length_c   1.000
_cell.angle_alpha   90.00
_cell.angle_beta   90.00
_cell.angle_gamma   90.00
#
_symmetry.space_group_name_H-M   'P 1'
#
loop_
_entity.id
_entity.type
_entity.pdbx_description
1 polymer ?
#
loop_
_entity_poly.entity_id
_entity_poly.type
_entity_poly.pdbx_seq_one_letter_code
_entity_poly.pdbx_strand_id
1 'polypeptide(L)'
;MHYVTSKRNSLLALAVFSALSLTSSVYAADYVMPDMTVSGVREGQSTEVDSTSVVKPLGGIADQEQSAGLLGAKDALDTPFTSMTTTRQSLDYFGTPAKGPTDMLSLNPSVRDSSSSLYNDISIRGFKINGHGMYLNGIPGMLDQQHAADVYIDKATVISGPNIGIVGTPNRESAAGTVEFTSKRAQVKPNTDITLAYLGGSSMKEVVDIGRRFHNNRYGIRIMADNIHGNTAIKGENIKGHDFFVNIDQKTANSKTNLLVGYNYINQHASPYTFGFDNSLTTLPSAPDANRTYKTSYSYNQFDNWIVTLNHEQKLNNHMTAFFNGGYHREDWFGYIDGSPKIINANGDYTIKMTNYTLGITSKYAGVGIKGKFKTGSLKHDYVVNVDRHWYEGFGGNVPTWGNNGSIIATGNIYTHALDGSQYYLHNRVEGGSPWSSTQIVNGWHVSDTVSTKNDKWQLLVGLHGHRTTISKKDGSKNSYNGINPTYAIIYKVNPNISVYASHSESFMSGQTVGSAYANRGEVLDPNKTKQNEVGVKIKNGKLLHTLSLFEIKQANYNVDSNNYYRRYGEQKDRGVEYTVAGSVSPKLDIIGGFTYLDAKQALNGKQVNGTAKWSSTMALVYKPNTKLSIIGRAQYMGKATIINEKFNVPSHITFDLGANYDTKISGTPVTFNAMLHNVFGKNYWLPMASSNNLLLGQPRTFVMSATMHL
;
A
#
# COMPACT_ATOMS: atom_id res chain seq x y z
N MET A 1 -30.23 -22.30 -4.42
CA MET A 1 -29.49 -21.03 -4.59
C MET A 1 -28.13 -21.16 -5.30
N HIS A 2 -27.66 -22.36 -5.64
CA HIS A 2 -26.43 -22.55 -6.46
C HIS A 2 -26.55 -22.20 -7.94
N TYR A 3 -27.74 -21.94 -8.46
CA TYR A 3 -27.97 -21.67 -9.91
C TYR A 3 -27.82 -20.20 -10.32
N VAL A 4 -27.80 -19.26 -9.37
CA VAL A 4 -27.73 -17.82 -9.67
C VAL A 4 -26.28 -17.33 -9.81
N THR A 5 -25.34 -17.94 -9.09
CA THR A 5 -23.91 -17.56 -9.17
C THR A 5 -23.24 -18.01 -10.46
N SER A 6 -23.64 -19.17 -11.02
CA SER A 6 -23.11 -19.67 -12.28
C SER A 6 -23.53 -18.79 -13.49
N LYS A 7 -24.74 -18.22 -13.48
CA LYS A 7 -25.20 -17.32 -14.57
C LYS A 7 -24.56 -15.92 -14.52
N ARG A 8 -24.15 -15.44 -13.36
CA ARG A 8 -23.45 -14.15 -13.24
C ARG A 8 -22.03 -14.21 -13.82
N ASN A 9 -21.31 -15.30 -13.59
CA ASN A 9 -19.96 -15.49 -14.12
C ASN A 9 -19.96 -15.65 -15.65
N SER A 10 -21.02 -16.25 -16.20
CA SER A 10 -21.20 -16.39 -17.66
C SER A 10 -21.52 -15.06 -18.35
N LEU A 11 -22.21 -14.15 -17.66
CA LEU A 11 -22.55 -12.82 -18.21
C LEU A 11 -21.32 -11.89 -18.22
N LEU A 12 -20.41 -11.98 -17.25
CA LEU A 12 -19.16 -11.22 -17.27
C LEU A 12 -18.21 -11.73 -18.38
N ALA A 13 -18.10 -13.04 -18.54
CA ALA A 13 -17.34 -13.63 -19.64
C ALA A 13 -17.94 -13.27 -21.01
N LEU A 14 -19.27 -13.24 -21.14
CA LEU A 14 -19.95 -12.82 -22.37
C LEU A 14 -19.79 -11.31 -22.64
N ALA A 15 -19.77 -10.47 -21.62
CA ALA A 15 -19.55 -9.02 -21.78
C ALA A 15 -18.12 -8.71 -22.23
N VAL A 16 -17.13 -9.46 -21.75
CA VAL A 16 -15.72 -9.34 -22.20
C VAL A 16 -15.57 -9.87 -23.63
N PHE A 17 -16.23 -10.99 -23.98
CA PHE A 17 -16.21 -11.52 -25.35
C PHE A 17 -16.99 -10.64 -26.35
N SER A 18 -18.10 -10.04 -25.95
CA SER A 18 -18.85 -9.12 -26.81
C SER A 18 -18.15 -7.77 -27.00
N ALA A 19 -17.37 -7.31 -26.03
CA ALA A 19 -16.49 -6.14 -26.19
C ALA A 19 -15.33 -6.41 -27.19
N LEU A 20 -14.84 -7.65 -27.23
CA LEU A 20 -13.83 -8.10 -28.21
C LEU A 20 -14.37 -8.26 -29.64
N SER A 21 -15.66 -8.60 -29.79
CA SER A 21 -16.30 -8.75 -31.12
C SER A 21 -16.72 -7.44 -31.76
N LEU A 22 -16.82 -6.35 -31.01
CA LEU A 22 -17.13 -5.00 -31.53
C LEU A 22 -15.91 -4.28 -32.15
N THR A 23 -14.71 -4.87 -32.11
CA THR A 23 -13.50 -4.26 -32.68
C THR A 23 -13.19 -4.70 -34.12
N SER A 24 -14.00 -5.59 -34.75
CA SER A 24 -13.71 -6.15 -36.05
C SER A 24 -14.30 -5.41 -37.24
N SER A 25 -14.84 -4.21 -37.11
CA SER A 25 -15.38 -3.43 -38.23
C SER A 25 -15.10 -1.92 -38.14
N VAL A 26 -13.82 -1.55 -38.06
CA VAL A 26 -13.39 -0.19 -38.37
C VAL A 26 -12.22 -0.29 -39.37
N TYR A 27 -12.51 0.00 -40.58
CA TYR A 27 -11.66 0.29 -41.74
C TYR A 27 -10.15 0.25 -41.54
N ALA A 28 -9.49 -0.73 -42.15
CA ALA A 28 -8.07 -0.67 -42.44
C ALA A 28 -7.83 0.43 -43.51
N ALA A 29 -7.34 1.58 -43.06
CA ALA A 29 -6.64 2.49 -43.95
C ALA A 29 -5.18 2.02 -43.95
N ASP A 30 -4.64 1.73 -45.12
CA ASP A 30 -3.24 1.38 -45.34
C ASP A 30 -2.34 2.46 -44.79
N TYR A 31 -1.79 2.23 -43.60
CA TYR A 31 -0.75 3.06 -43.01
C TYR A 31 0.57 2.32 -43.16
N VAL A 32 1.38 2.76 -44.12
CA VAL A 32 2.78 2.32 -44.24
C VAL A 32 3.53 2.84 -43.05
N MET A 33 3.88 1.96 -42.12
CA MET A 33 4.72 2.28 -41.00
C MET A 33 6.16 2.55 -41.47
N PRO A 34 6.76 3.69 -41.08
CA PRO A 34 8.22 3.83 -41.19
C PRO A 34 8.90 2.83 -40.25
N ASP A 35 10.04 2.29 -40.67
CA ASP A 35 10.86 1.37 -39.89
C ASP A 35 11.09 1.91 -38.50
N MET A 36 10.37 1.36 -37.50
CA MET A 36 10.62 1.64 -36.10
C MET A 36 11.75 0.76 -35.60
N THR A 37 12.90 1.37 -35.39
CA THR A 37 13.88 0.84 -34.43
C THR A 37 13.18 0.81 -33.06
N VAL A 38 12.71 -0.37 -32.68
CA VAL A 38 12.16 -0.63 -31.35
C VAL A 38 13.36 -0.63 -30.40
N SER A 39 13.73 0.53 -29.89
CA SER A 39 14.52 0.60 -28.67
C SER A 39 13.61 0.07 -27.56
N GLY A 40 13.91 -1.11 -27.04
CA GLY A 40 13.14 -1.80 -25.99
C GLY A 40 13.27 -1.16 -24.62
N VAL A 41 13.12 0.15 -24.55
CA VAL A 41 12.87 0.89 -23.32
C VAL A 41 11.37 1.22 -23.39
N ARG A 42 10.54 0.46 -22.69
CA ARG A 42 9.33 1.06 -22.15
C ARG A 42 9.80 2.18 -21.23
N GLU A 43 9.98 3.36 -21.76
CA GLU A 43 9.96 4.56 -20.94
C GLU A 43 8.61 4.50 -20.21
N GLY A 44 8.67 4.43 -18.87
CA GLY A 44 7.50 4.67 -18.06
C GLY A 44 6.97 6.04 -18.46
N GLN A 45 6.06 6.06 -19.42
CA GLN A 45 5.47 7.29 -19.88
C GLN A 45 4.65 7.81 -18.71
N SER A 46 5.19 8.82 -18.03
CA SER A 46 4.37 9.70 -17.21
C SER A 46 3.19 10.12 -18.08
N THR A 47 1.98 9.78 -17.66
CA THR A 47 0.74 10.05 -18.38
C THR A 47 0.38 11.53 -18.41
N GLU A 48 1.29 12.43 -18.03
CA GLU A 48 1.13 13.86 -18.11
C GLU A 48 1.94 14.43 -19.25
N VAL A 49 1.29 14.59 -20.39
CA VAL A 49 1.69 15.59 -21.36
C VAL A 49 1.25 16.95 -20.79
N ASP A 50 1.92 17.41 -19.76
CA ASP A 50 1.98 18.84 -19.47
C ASP A 50 3.21 19.39 -20.18
N SER A 51 3.00 20.23 -21.17
CA SER A 51 4.03 20.78 -22.06
C SER A 51 5.07 21.68 -21.37
N THR A 52 5.14 21.67 -20.03
CA THR A 52 6.03 22.52 -19.25
C THR A 52 6.97 21.80 -18.29
N SER A 53 6.81 20.49 -18.07
CA SER A 53 7.80 19.70 -17.30
C SER A 53 7.85 18.26 -17.81
N VAL A 54 8.85 17.95 -18.64
CA VAL A 54 9.20 16.57 -18.98
C VAL A 54 9.85 15.96 -17.76
N VAL A 55 9.05 15.35 -16.89
CA VAL A 55 9.56 14.54 -15.77
C VAL A 55 10.18 13.28 -16.37
N LYS A 56 11.49 13.09 -16.15
CA LYS A 56 12.22 11.95 -16.70
C LYS A 56 12.14 10.79 -15.73
N PRO A 57 11.60 9.63 -16.13
CA PRO A 57 11.57 8.45 -15.27
C PRO A 57 12.99 8.01 -14.89
N LEU A 58 13.14 7.59 -13.62
CA LEU A 58 14.38 7.08 -13.06
C LEU A 58 14.51 5.58 -13.37
N GLY A 59 14.90 5.24 -14.59
CA GLY A 59 15.18 3.85 -14.97
C GLY A 59 13.97 2.96 -15.18
N GLY A 60 12.76 3.48 -15.21
CA GLY A 60 11.53 2.72 -15.46
C GLY A 60 10.84 2.17 -14.20
N ILE A 61 11.58 1.76 -13.17
CA ILE A 61 11.02 1.20 -11.92
C ILE A 61 10.77 2.26 -10.83
N ALA A 62 11.26 3.49 -11.02
CA ALA A 62 11.01 4.61 -10.12
C ALA A 62 10.71 5.88 -10.92
N ASP A 63 10.13 6.89 -10.26
CA ASP A 63 9.82 8.18 -10.84
C ASP A 63 10.55 9.30 -10.07
N GLN A 64 11.02 10.32 -10.79
CA GLN A 64 11.60 11.52 -10.20
C GLN A 64 10.53 12.43 -9.60
N GLU A 65 9.32 12.36 -10.14
CA GLU A 65 8.18 13.09 -9.63
C GLU A 65 7.65 12.41 -8.36
N GLN A 66 7.49 13.19 -7.31
CA GLN A 66 7.01 12.75 -6.01
C GLN A 66 5.69 13.43 -5.69
N SER A 67 4.75 12.72 -5.09
CA SER A 67 3.56 13.37 -4.54
C SER A 67 3.96 14.33 -3.42
N ALA A 68 3.40 15.51 -3.43
CA ALA A 68 3.45 16.49 -2.36
C ALA A 68 2.05 16.74 -1.77
N GLY A 69 1.23 15.69 -1.75
CA GLY A 69 -0.14 15.73 -1.23
C GLY A 69 -1.02 16.71 -2.01
N LEU A 70 -1.72 17.59 -1.32
CA LEU A 70 -2.62 18.58 -1.92
C LEU A 70 -1.90 19.62 -2.79
N LEU A 71 -0.58 19.82 -2.61
CA LEU A 71 0.24 20.64 -3.49
C LEU A 71 0.51 20.01 -4.86
N GLY A 72 0.07 18.76 -5.06
CA GLY A 72 0.27 17.99 -6.29
C GLY A 72 1.64 17.35 -6.39
N ALA A 73 1.98 16.90 -7.59
CA ALA A 73 3.27 16.30 -7.85
C ALA A 73 4.36 17.37 -8.04
N LYS A 74 5.55 17.13 -7.47
CA LYS A 74 6.72 18.00 -7.55
C LYS A 74 7.98 17.21 -7.86
N ASP A 75 8.98 17.84 -8.42
CA ASP A 75 10.32 17.25 -8.52
C ASP A 75 10.82 16.86 -7.12
N ALA A 76 11.51 15.72 -7.02
CA ALA A 76 12.03 15.24 -5.74
C ALA A 76 12.92 16.26 -5.02
N LEU A 77 13.68 17.09 -5.77
CA LEU A 77 14.53 18.15 -5.22
C LEU A 77 13.73 19.33 -4.63
N ASP A 78 12.43 19.43 -4.94
CA ASP A 78 11.50 20.45 -4.45
C ASP A 78 10.56 19.91 -3.35
N THR A 79 10.82 18.71 -2.82
CA THR A 79 10.06 18.11 -1.70
C THR A 79 10.93 18.05 -0.44
N PRO A 80 10.50 18.67 0.69
CA PRO A 80 11.31 18.76 1.92
C PRO A 80 11.07 17.59 2.88
N PHE A 81 10.96 16.37 2.36
CA PHE A 81 10.77 15.13 3.12
C PHE A 81 11.28 13.95 2.31
N THR A 82 11.56 12.85 2.99
CA THR A 82 11.90 11.59 2.33
C THR A 82 10.68 11.02 1.64
N SER A 83 10.79 10.80 0.33
CA SER A 83 9.74 10.18 -0.48
C SER A 83 10.34 9.33 -1.58
N MET A 84 9.61 8.30 -2.00
CA MET A 84 9.96 7.43 -3.11
C MET A 84 8.71 7.05 -3.89
N THR A 85 8.74 7.25 -5.19
CA THR A 85 7.68 6.80 -6.12
C THR A 85 8.19 5.61 -6.91
N THR A 86 7.45 4.49 -6.85
CA THR A 86 7.64 3.29 -7.65
C THR A 86 6.58 3.20 -8.73
N THR A 87 6.94 2.69 -9.90
CA THR A 87 6.05 2.56 -11.05
C THR A 87 5.43 1.16 -11.13
N ARG A 88 4.44 0.97 -12.00
CA ARG A 88 3.85 -0.34 -12.31
C ARG A 88 4.91 -1.39 -12.65
N GLN A 89 5.98 -1.02 -13.34
CA GLN A 89 7.05 -1.95 -13.70
C GLN A 89 7.71 -2.60 -12.47
N SER A 90 7.74 -1.91 -11.32
CA SER A 90 8.22 -2.51 -10.08
C SER A 90 7.34 -3.65 -9.59
N LEU A 91 6.02 -3.55 -9.76
CA LEU A 91 5.08 -4.61 -9.45
C LEU A 91 5.17 -5.77 -10.45
N ASP A 92 5.29 -5.46 -11.74
CA ASP A 92 5.44 -6.47 -12.78
C ASP A 92 6.71 -7.31 -12.60
N TYR A 93 7.78 -6.74 -12.03
CA TYR A 93 9.03 -7.44 -11.76
C TYR A 93 9.07 -8.15 -10.41
N PHE A 94 8.59 -7.52 -9.34
CA PHE A 94 8.80 -7.99 -7.97
C PHE A 94 7.51 -8.38 -7.25
N GLY A 95 6.35 -8.20 -7.88
CA GLY A 95 5.06 -8.55 -7.32
C GLY A 95 4.92 -10.03 -7.04
N THR A 96 4.24 -10.35 -5.94
CA THR A 96 3.93 -11.71 -5.54
C THR A 96 2.43 -11.94 -5.62
N PRO A 97 1.98 -13.16 -5.90
CA PRO A 97 0.56 -13.45 -6.06
C PRO A 97 -0.29 -13.09 -4.84
N ALA A 98 0.34 -13.08 -3.69
CA ALA A 98 -0.36 -13.06 -2.41
C ALA A 98 -0.58 -11.65 -1.83
N LYS A 99 0.15 -10.61 -2.28
CA LYS A 99 0.20 -9.32 -1.58
C LYS A 99 -0.42 -8.14 -2.31
N GLY A 100 -0.66 -8.26 -3.60
CA GLY A 100 -1.23 -7.16 -4.38
C GLY A 100 -0.32 -5.92 -4.45
N PRO A 101 -0.89 -4.69 -4.46
CA PRO A 101 -0.14 -3.47 -4.78
C PRO A 101 0.91 -3.08 -3.74
N THR A 102 0.85 -3.58 -2.50
CA THR A 102 1.85 -3.27 -1.46
C THR A 102 3.24 -3.81 -1.75
N ASP A 103 3.36 -4.80 -2.65
CA ASP A 103 4.67 -5.28 -3.12
C ASP A 103 5.50 -4.20 -3.82
N MET A 104 4.86 -3.20 -4.46
CA MET A 104 5.57 -2.03 -5.03
C MET A 104 6.36 -1.28 -3.96
N LEU A 105 5.89 -1.31 -2.72
CA LEU A 105 6.48 -0.57 -1.61
C LEU A 105 7.71 -1.28 -1.03
N SER A 106 7.88 -2.58 -1.29
CA SER A 106 8.98 -3.40 -0.77
C SER A 106 10.37 -2.98 -1.25
N LEU A 107 10.44 -2.13 -2.28
CA LEU A 107 11.68 -1.52 -2.78
C LEU A 107 12.14 -0.32 -1.95
N ASN A 108 11.28 0.22 -1.09
CA ASN A 108 11.63 1.26 -0.13
C ASN A 108 12.27 0.63 1.13
N PRO A 109 13.50 1.00 1.52
CA PRO A 109 14.19 0.37 2.64
C PRO A 109 13.57 0.62 4.01
N SER A 110 12.70 1.61 4.17
CA SER A 110 11.98 1.88 5.44
C SER A 110 10.63 1.21 5.54
N VAL A 111 10.12 0.65 4.44
CA VAL A 111 8.83 -0.05 4.41
C VAL A 111 9.01 -1.53 4.74
N ARG A 112 8.13 -2.06 5.59
CA ARG A 112 8.11 -3.47 5.99
C ARG A 112 6.68 -3.98 6.02
N ASP A 113 6.52 -5.25 5.70
CA ASP A 113 5.26 -5.94 5.94
C ASP A 113 4.91 -5.89 7.42
N SER A 114 3.65 -5.64 7.72
CA SER A 114 3.13 -5.54 9.09
C SER A 114 1.98 -6.49 9.36
N SER A 115 1.64 -7.35 8.39
CA SER A 115 0.62 -8.38 8.52
C SER A 115 0.82 -9.50 7.49
N SER A 116 -0.02 -10.53 7.55
CA SER A 116 -0.05 -11.61 6.56
C SER A 116 -0.54 -11.11 5.20
N SER A 117 -0.50 -11.99 4.20
CA SER A 117 -1.03 -11.75 2.85
C SER A 117 -2.54 -11.41 2.80
N LEU A 118 -3.26 -11.61 3.91
CA LEU A 118 -4.67 -11.22 4.03
C LEU A 118 -4.87 -9.70 4.16
N TYR A 119 -3.83 -8.94 4.48
CA TYR A 119 -3.93 -7.51 4.76
C TYR A 119 -2.90 -6.72 3.99
N ASN A 120 -3.27 -5.51 3.61
CA ASN A 120 -2.38 -4.52 3.00
C ASN A 120 -1.64 -3.66 4.05
N ASP A 121 -1.47 -4.20 5.25
CA ASP A 121 -0.82 -3.49 6.33
C ASP A 121 0.70 -3.51 6.17
N ILE A 122 1.31 -2.35 6.32
CA ILE A 122 2.77 -2.15 6.31
C ILE A 122 3.21 -1.35 7.53
N SER A 123 4.49 -1.25 7.73
CA SER A 123 5.09 -0.28 8.67
C SER A 123 6.12 0.57 7.94
N ILE A 124 6.22 1.84 8.34
CA ILE A 124 7.21 2.80 7.88
C ILE A 124 7.89 3.38 9.11
N ARG A 125 9.23 3.35 9.17
CA ARG A 125 10.00 3.88 10.32
C ARG A 125 9.51 3.38 11.69
N GLY A 126 9.05 2.10 11.78
CA GLY A 126 8.58 1.50 13.04
C GLY A 126 7.10 1.72 13.37
N PHE A 127 6.38 2.54 12.63
CA PHE A 127 4.94 2.78 12.82
C PHE A 127 4.11 2.03 11.78
N LYS A 128 3.01 1.43 12.23
CA LYS A 128 2.10 0.69 11.36
C LYS A 128 1.15 1.64 10.62
N ILE A 129 0.86 1.32 9.36
CA ILE A 129 -0.23 1.87 8.56
C ILE A 129 -1.02 0.71 7.96
N ASN A 130 -2.34 0.76 8.04
CA ASN A 130 -3.21 -0.22 7.41
C ASN A 130 -3.71 0.27 6.04
N GLY A 131 -4.29 -0.63 5.23
CA GLY A 131 -4.79 -0.30 3.89
C GLY A 131 -5.72 0.91 3.89
N HIS A 132 -6.67 0.99 4.82
CA HIS A 132 -7.58 2.15 4.93
C HIS A 132 -6.89 3.47 5.29
N GLY A 133 -5.67 3.45 5.80
CA GLY A 133 -4.85 4.64 6.02
C GLY A 133 -4.14 5.14 4.76
N MET A 134 -4.22 4.38 3.67
CA MET A 134 -3.59 4.72 2.40
C MET A 134 -4.53 5.51 1.50
N TYR A 135 -3.94 6.17 0.49
CA TYR A 135 -4.65 7.04 -0.44
C TYR A 135 -4.71 6.40 -1.83
N LEU A 136 -5.81 6.65 -2.54
CA LEU A 136 -5.96 6.32 -3.95
C LEU A 136 -6.36 7.59 -4.72
N ASN A 137 -5.56 7.99 -5.71
CA ASN A 137 -5.76 9.23 -6.48
C ASN A 137 -5.91 10.48 -5.60
N GLY A 138 -5.14 10.58 -4.50
CA GLY A 138 -5.20 11.67 -3.52
C GLY A 138 -6.40 11.63 -2.58
N ILE A 139 -7.19 10.57 -2.57
CA ILE A 139 -8.39 10.42 -1.74
C ILE A 139 -8.13 9.39 -0.63
N PRO A 140 -8.25 9.76 0.66
CA PRO A 140 -8.00 8.87 1.78
C PRO A 140 -9.08 7.78 1.92
N GLY A 141 -8.68 6.59 2.41
CA GLY A 141 -9.61 5.52 2.75
C GLY A 141 -10.23 4.80 1.57
N MET A 142 -9.61 4.89 0.38
CA MET A 142 -10.10 4.26 -0.85
C MET A 142 -9.30 3.01 -1.24
N LEU A 143 -8.40 2.53 -0.40
CA LEU A 143 -7.74 1.24 -0.59
C LEU A 143 -8.30 0.23 0.42
N ASP A 144 -8.46 -1.02 -0.04
CA ASP A 144 -8.91 -2.12 0.81
C ASP A 144 -7.90 -2.39 1.94
N GLN A 145 -8.38 -2.66 3.14
CA GLN A 145 -7.50 -3.10 4.23
C GLN A 145 -7.06 -4.54 4.00
N GLN A 146 -7.97 -5.37 3.54
CA GLN A 146 -7.70 -6.73 3.13
C GLN A 146 -7.38 -6.72 1.64
N HIS A 147 -6.71 -7.68 1.16
CA HIS A 147 -6.26 -7.94 -0.20
C HIS A 147 -6.79 -6.97 -1.29
N ALA A 148 -6.09 -5.88 -1.55
CA ALA A 148 -6.44 -4.95 -2.62
C ALA A 148 -6.06 -5.49 -3.99
N ALA A 149 -6.91 -5.21 -4.99
CA ALA A 149 -6.60 -5.47 -6.39
C ALA A 149 -5.38 -4.66 -6.87
N ASP A 150 -4.58 -5.26 -7.73
CA ASP A 150 -3.39 -4.61 -8.28
C ASP A 150 -3.53 -4.22 -9.76
N VAL A 151 -4.54 -4.76 -10.45
CA VAL A 151 -4.71 -4.62 -11.90
C VAL A 151 -4.84 -3.17 -12.35
N TYR A 152 -5.44 -2.32 -11.52
CA TYR A 152 -5.69 -0.91 -11.83
C TYR A 152 -4.61 0.06 -11.33
N ILE A 153 -3.60 -0.40 -10.59
CA ILE A 153 -2.55 0.46 -10.02
C ILE A 153 -1.46 0.76 -11.05
N ASP A 154 -1.07 2.02 -11.16
CA ASP A 154 0.00 2.54 -12.01
C ASP A 154 1.27 2.88 -11.23
N LYS A 155 1.12 3.63 -10.14
CA LYS A 155 2.24 4.10 -9.31
C LYS A 155 1.90 4.01 -7.82
N ALA A 156 2.94 3.93 -7.01
CA ALA A 156 2.85 4.06 -5.56
C ALA A 156 3.91 5.03 -5.05
N THR A 157 3.49 6.01 -4.25
CA THR A 157 4.39 6.97 -3.58
C THR A 157 4.34 6.74 -2.08
N VAL A 158 5.50 6.59 -1.46
CA VAL A 158 5.67 6.60 -0.01
C VAL A 158 6.23 7.95 0.40
N ILE A 159 5.58 8.64 1.34
CA ILE A 159 6.10 9.81 2.03
C ILE A 159 6.32 9.41 3.47
N SER A 160 7.57 9.35 3.90
CA SER A 160 7.94 8.83 5.23
C SER A 160 7.66 9.85 6.34
N GLY A 161 7.10 9.39 7.45
CA GLY A 161 6.80 10.19 8.65
C GLY A 161 5.51 11.02 8.56
N PRO A 162 5.04 11.57 9.68
CA PRO A 162 3.79 12.32 9.74
C PRO A 162 3.81 13.54 8.81
N ASN A 163 2.73 13.74 8.04
CA ASN A 163 2.68 14.76 6.98
C ASN A 163 1.28 15.31 6.70
N ILE A 164 0.37 15.22 7.66
CA ILE A 164 -1.03 15.71 7.54
C ILE A 164 -1.09 17.16 7.07
N GLY A 165 -0.17 18.00 7.52
CA GLY A 165 -0.10 19.42 7.14
C GLY A 165 0.13 19.67 5.65
N ILE A 166 0.37 18.62 4.84
CA ILE A 166 0.50 18.72 3.37
C ILE A 166 -0.44 17.77 2.61
N VAL A 167 -0.82 16.63 3.19
CA VAL A 167 -1.69 15.66 2.50
C VAL A 167 -3.18 15.83 2.82
N GLY A 168 -3.52 16.57 3.88
CA GLY A 168 -4.91 16.78 4.31
C GLY A 168 -5.40 15.70 5.27
N THR A 169 -6.72 15.60 5.39
CA THR A 169 -7.41 14.74 6.36
C THR A 169 -7.12 13.25 6.11
N PRO A 170 -6.46 12.54 7.04
CA PRO A 170 -6.29 11.09 6.92
C PRO A 170 -7.57 10.37 7.30
N ASN A 171 -7.69 9.13 6.83
CA ASN A 171 -8.78 8.25 7.28
C ASN A 171 -8.60 7.80 8.74
N ARG A 172 -7.37 7.41 9.07
CA ARG A 172 -7.01 6.87 10.39
C ARG A 172 -5.65 7.40 10.86
N GLU A 173 -4.80 6.51 11.26
CA GLU A 173 -3.47 6.79 11.78
C GLU A 173 -2.54 7.29 10.68
N SER A 174 -1.73 8.28 10.99
CA SER A 174 -0.80 8.90 10.06
C SER A 174 0.62 9.09 10.61
N ALA A 175 0.94 8.41 11.72
CA ALA A 175 2.27 8.47 12.34
C ALA A 175 3.38 7.93 11.43
N ALA A 176 3.07 6.87 10.67
CA ALA A 176 4.00 6.23 9.75
C ALA A 176 4.35 7.10 8.54
N GLY A 177 3.40 7.89 8.09
CA GLY A 177 3.48 8.67 6.87
C GLY A 177 2.27 8.47 5.95
N THR A 178 2.48 8.71 4.68
CA THR A 178 1.45 8.54 3.64
C THR A 178 1.93 7.56 2.59
N VAL A 179 1.03 6.66 2.20
CA VAL A 179 1.15 5.85 0.98
C VAL A 179 0.04 6.26 0.03
N GLU A 180 0.40 6.67 -1.17
CA GLU A 180 -0.53 7.07 -2.21
C GLU A 180 -0.37 6.18 -3.43
N PHE A 181 -1.46 5.56 -3.85
CA PHE A 181 -1.57 4.82 -5.10
C PHE A 181 -2.25 5.68 -6.16
N THR A 182 -1.75 5.58 -7.39
CA THR A 182 -2.36 6.23 -8.55
C THR A 182 -2.90 5.17 -9.50
N SER A 183 -4.11 5.35 -10.00
CA SER A 183 -4.73 4.42 -10.93
C SER A 183 -4.26 4.62 -12.37
N LYS A 184 -4.21 3.52 -13.14
CA LYS A 184 -3.94 3.54 -14.58
C LYS A 184 -5.00 4.34 -15.33
N ARG A 185 -4.57 5.15 -16.30
CA ARG A 185 -5.42 5.87 -17.26
C ARG A 185 -5.13 5.43 -18.67
N ALA A 186 -6.05 5.71 -19.60
CA ALA A 186 -5.82 5.48 -21.01
C ALA A 186 -4.65 6.32 -21.51
N GLN A 187 -3.70 5.68 -22.18
CA GLN A 187 -2.54 6.34 -22.78
C GLN A 187 -2.89 6.89 -24.17
N VAL A 188 -2.07 7.83 -24.70
CA VAL A 188 -2.22 8.34 -26.07
C VAL A 188 -2.08 7.20 -27.10
N LYS A 189 -1.08 6.33 -26.88
CA LYS A 189 -0.96 5.08 -27.64
C LYS A 189 -2.00 4.09 -27.12
N PRO A 190 -2.93 3.62 -27.96
CA PRO A 190 -3.88 2.60 -27.55
C PRO A 190 -3.16 1.33 -27.08
N ASN A 191 -3.71 0.65 -26.09
CA ASN A 191 -3.24 -0.66 -25.66
C ASN A 191 -4.39 -1.67 -25.59
N THR A 192 -4.10 -2.91 -25.93
CA THR A 192 -4.90 -4.11 -25.63
C THR A 192 -3.92 -5.15 -25.17
N ASP A 193 -3.78 -5.30 -23.86
CA ASP A 193 -2.85 -6.23 -23.26
C ASP A 193 -3.63 -7.42 -22.67
N ILE A 194 -3.24 -8.64 -23.05
CA ILE A 194 -3.77 -9.88 -22.49
C ILE A 194 -2.62 -10.61 -21.84
N THR A 195 -2.73 -10.87 -20.54
CA THR A 195 -1.70 -11.55 -19.76
C THR A 195 -2.22 -12.87 -19.21
N LEU A 196 -1.41 -13.91 -19.36
CA LEU A 196 -1.57 -15.18 -18.65
C LEU A 196 -0.38 -15.34 -17.71
N ALA A 197 -0.65 -15.55 -16.41
CA ALA A 197 0.38 -15.70 -15.39
C ALA A 197 0.20 -16.99 -14.61
N TYR A 198 1.31 -17.69 -14.37
CA TYR A 198 1.47 -18.75 -13.41
C TYR A 198 2.08 -18.19 -12.13
N LEU A 199 1.46 -18.43 -10.99
CA LEU A 199 1.77 -17.78 -9.73
C LEU A 199 2.30 -18.74 -8.65
N GLY A 200 2.72 -19.93 -9.04
CA GLY A 200 3.16 -21.00 -8.16
C GLY A 200 2.05 -22.02 -7.83
N GLY A 201 2.44 -23.25 -7.45
CA GLY A 201 1.49 -24.34 -7.19
C GLY A 201 0.70 -24.73 -8.44
N SER A 202 -0.59 -24.50 -8.44
CA SER A 202 -1.47 -24.55 -9.62
C SER A 202 -2.21 -23.22 -9.84
N SER A 203 -1.75 -22.15 -9.20
CA SER A 203 -2.41 -20.84 -9.28
C SER A 203 -2.11 -20.16 -10.60
N MET A 204 -3.18 -19.70 -11.24
CA MET A 204 -3.15 -18.98 -12.52
C MET A 204 -3.86 -17.64 -12.35
N LYS A 205 -3.44 -16.65 -13.14
CA LYS A 205 -4.10 -15.34 -13.26
C LYS A 205 -4.21 -14.94 -14.73
N GLU A 206 -5.40 -14.60 -15.17
CA GLU A 206 -5.70 -14.03 -16.48
C GLU A 206 -5.98 -12.56 -16.31
N VAL A 207 -5.37 -11.69 -17.15
CA VAL A 207 -5.56 -10.24 -17.07
C VAL A 207 -5.88 -9.69 -18.46
N VAL A 208 -6.84 -8.77 -18.51
CA VAL A 208 -7.17 -7.96 -19.68
C VAL A 208 -7.06 -6.48 -19.31
N ASP A 209 -6.31 -5.72 -20.11
CA ASP A 209 -6.10 -4.28 -19.90
C ASP A 209 -6.25 -3.55 -21.24
N ILE A 210 -7.34 -2.80 -21.43
CA ILE A 210 -7.70 -2.13 -22.68
C ILE A 210 -7.80 -0.63 -22.43
N GLY A 211 -6.98 0.17 -23.12
CA GLY A 211 -7.01 1.63 -23.07
C GLY A 211 -7.21 2.27 -24.42
N ARG A 212 -8.13 3.23 -24.51
CA ARG A 212 -8.44 3.99 -25.72
C ARG A 212 -8.65 5.47 -25.40
N ARG A 213 -8.20 6.33 -26.31
CA ARG A 213 -8.50 7.77 -26.26
C ARG A 213 -9.26 8.21 -27.49
N PHE A 214 -10.12 9.22 -27.31
CA PHE A 214 -11.04 9.73 -28.32
C PHE A 214 -10.97 11.26 -28.41
N HIS A 215 -11.50 11.82 -29.50
CA HIS A 215 -11.62 13.28 -29.71
C HIS A 215 -10.31 14.01 -29.49
N ASN A 216 -9.28 13.68 -30.28
CA ASN A 216 -7.93 14.26 -30.16
C ASN A 216 -7.35 14.09 -28.75
N ASN A 217 -7.47 12.88 -28.19
CA ASN A 217 -6.98 12.52 -26.86
C ASN A 217 -7.66 13.26 -25.70
N ARG A 218 -8.78 13.95 -25.93
CA ARG A 218 -9.51 14.67 -24.89
C ARG A 218 -10.16 13.73 -23.87
N TYR A 219 -10.71 12.59 -24.31
CA TYR A 219 -11.37 11.60 -23.47
C TYR A 219 -10.61 10.29 -23.49
N GLY A 220 -10.45 9.67 -22.34
CA GLY A 220 -9.85 8.37 -22.18
C GLY A 220 -10.79 7.41 -21.49
N ILE A 221 -10.77 6.14 -21.90
CA ILE A 221 -11.38 5.03 -21.18
C ILE A 221 -10.35 3.90 -21.07
N ARG A 222 -10.22 3.33 -19.87
CA ARG A 222 -9.41 2.14 -19.62
C ARG A 222 -10.21 1.12 -18.86
N ILE A 223 -10.28 -0.10 -19.38
CA ILE A 223 -10.97 -1.24 -18.79
C ILE A 223 -9.90 -2.24 -18.37
N MET A 224 -9.93 -2.66 -17.13
CA MET A 224 -8.98 -3.59 -16.54
C MET A 224 -9.76 -4.66 -15.80
N ALA A 225 -9.45 -5.92 -16.09
CA ALA A 225 -10.08 -7.05 -15.43
C ALA A 225 -9.06 -8.15 -15.20
N ASP A 226 -9.21 -8.88 -14.11
CA ASP A 226 -8.48 -10.12 -13.92
C ASP A 226 -9.32 -11.20 -13.24
N ASN A 227 -8.81 -12.42 -13.34
CA ASN A 227 -9.33 -13.59 -12.67
C ASN A 227 -8.14 -14.40 -12.15
N ILE A 228 -8.17 -14.76 -10.86
CA ILE A 228 -7.15 -15.57 -10.20
C ILE A 228 -7.80 -16.81 -9.62
N HIS A 229 -7.14 -17.98 -9.76
CA HIS A 229 -7.65 -19.23 -9.20
C HIS A 229 -6.54 -20.26 -9.04
N GLY A 230 -6.72 -21.21 -8.10
CA GLY A 230 -5.87 -22.36 -7.92
C GLY A 230 -5.18 -22.44 -6.56
N ASN A 231 -4.38 -23.48 -6.37
CA ASN A 231 -3.56 -23.62 -5.16
C ASN A 231 -2.29 -22.81 -5.31
N THR A 232 -1.93 -22.05 -4.29
CA THR A 232 -0.72 -21.24 -4.27
C THR A 232 0.54 -22.10 -4.10
N ALA A 233 1.72 -21.49 -4.09
CA ALA A 233 2.98 -22.17 -3.76
C ALA A 233 3.01 -22.69 -2.31
N ILE A 234 2.09 -22.23 -1.45
CA ILE A 234 1.96 -22.68 -0.06
C ILE A 234 1.00 -23.87 -0.04
N LYS A 235 1.53 -25.07 0.23
CA LYS A 235 0.74 -26.30 0.26
C LYS A 235 -0.41 -26.19 1.27
N GLY A 236 -1.63 -26.41 0.79
CA GLY A 236 -2.87 -26.31 1.56
C GLY A 236 -3.58 -24.97 1.44
N GLU A 237 -2.94 -23.95 0.83
CA GLU A 237 -3.58 -22.66 0.54
C GLU A 237 -4.20 -22.68 -0.86
N ASN A 238 -5.41 -22.13 -0.98
CA ASN A 238 -6.12 -21.95 -2.24
C ASN A 238 -6.61 -20.50 -2.37
N ILE A 239 -6.58 -19.96 -3.56
CA ILE A 239 -7.04 -18.61 -3.88
C ILE A 239 -8.02 -18.63 -5.05
N LYS A 240 -9.04 -17.79 -4.99
CA LYS A 240 -9.99 -17.53 -6.06
C LYS A 240 -10.48 -16.10 -5.97
N GLY A 241 -10.42 -15.39 -7.08
CA GLY A 241 -10.86 -14.00 -7.11
C GLY A 241 -11.05 -13.48 -8.52
N HIS A 242 -11.64 -12.30 -8.63
CA HIS A 242 -11.78 -11.56 -9.87
C HIS A 242 -11.94 -10.07 -9.59
N ASP A 243 -11.37 -9.28 -10.47
CA ASP A 243 -11.36 -7.84 -10.40
C ASP A 243 -11.95 -7.24 -11.68
N PHE A 244 -12.66 -6.13 -11.55
CA PHE A 244 -13.14 -5.35 -12.69
C PHE A 244 -13.07 -3.86 -12.37
N PHE A 245 -12.32 -3.11 -13.19
CA PHE A 245 -12.12 -1.67 -13.02
C PHE A 245 -12.31 -0.94 -14.34
N VAL A 246 -12.96 0.22 -14.27
CA VAL A 246 -13.09 1.15 -15.39
C VAL A 246 -12.59 2.51 -14.93
N ASN A 247 -11.63 3.07 -15.66
CA ASN A 247 -11.17 4.43 -15.49
C ASN A 247 -11.60 5.27 -16.70
N ILE A 248 -12.29 6.36 -16.44
CA ILE A 248 -12.72 7.34 -17.44
C ILE A 248 -12.06 8.67 -17.12
N ASP A 249 -11.34 9.23 -18.06
CA ASP A 249 -10.71 10.53 -17.89
C ASP A 249 -11.05 11.51 -19.01
N GLN A 250 -11.08 12.78 -18.66
CA GLN A 250 -11.25 13.89 -19.59
C GLN A 250 -10.15 14.93 -19.32
N LYS A 251 -9.51 15.40 -20.38
CA LYS A 251 -8.50 16.46 -20.33
C LYS A 251 -8.76 17.49 -21.42
N THR A 252 -8.95 18.73 -20.98
CA THR A 252 -9.04 19.91 -21.87
C THR A 252 -7.97 20.95 -21.46
N ALA A 253 -7.92 22.09 -22.17
CA ALA A 253 -7.05 23.19 -21.76
C ALA A 253 -7.37 23.76 -20.36
N ASN A 254 -8.64 23.68 -19.96
CA ASN A 254 -9.14 24.32 -18.73
C ASN A 254 -9.65 23.35 -17.68
N SER A 255 -9.79 22.06 -17.98
CA SER A 255 -10.33 21.08 -17.00
C SER A 255 -9.68 19.72 -17.15
N LYS A 256 -9.59 19.02 -16.02
CA LYS A 256 -9.20 17.61 -15.93
C LYS A 256 -10.21 16.89 -15.04
N THR A 257 -10.71 15.74 -15.50
CA THR A 257 -11.60 14.87 -14.71
C THR A 257 -11.08 13.46 -14.77
N ASN A 258 -11.15 12.74 -13.66
CA ASN A 258 -10.84 11.32 -13.60
C ASN A 258 -11.87 10.62 -12.73
N LEU A 259 -12.55 9.63 -13.27
CA LEU A 259 -13.49 8.74 -12.59
C LEU A 259 -12.96 7.32 -12.65
N LEU A 260 -12.74 6.70 -11.50
CA LEU A 260 -12.46 5.27 -11.37
C LEU A 260 -13.65 4.61 -10.68
N VAL A 261 -14.13 3.52 -11.26
CA VAL A 261 -15.13 2.62 -10.66
C VAL A 261 -14.57 1.22 -10.71
N GLY A 262 -14.62 0.51 -9.58
CA GLY A 262 -14.09 -0.83 -9.51
C GLY A 262 -14.80 -1.73 -8.53
N TYR A 263 -14.67 -3.02 -8.80
CA TYR A 263 -15.10 -4.13 -7.97
C TYR A 263 -13.99 -5.14 -7.84
N ASN A 264 -13.77 -5.61 -6.63
CA ASN A 264 -12.82 -6.67 -6.29
C ASN A 264 -13.53 -7.74 -5.48
N TYR A 265 -13.32 -8.99 -5.84
CA TYR A 265 -13.72 -10.17 -5.07
C TYR A 265 -12.56 -11.10 -4.89
N ILE A 266 -12.32 -11.54 -3.65
CA ILE A 266 -11.34 -12.58 -3.38
C ILE A 266 -11.80 -13.51 -2.28
N ASN A 267 -11.50 -14.80 -2.44
CA ASN A 267 -11.69 -15.84 -1.46
C ASN A 267 -10.38 -16.63 -1.32
N GLN A 268 -9.85 -16.67 -0.10
CA GLN A 268 -8.62 -17.39 0.24
C GLN A 268 -8.93 -18.44 1.30
N HIS A 269 -8.54 -19.70 1.03
CA HIS A 269 -8.64 -20.81 1.97
C HIS A 269 -7.28 -21.08 2.62
N ALA A 270 -7.29 -21.36 3.93
CA ALA A 270 -6.14 -21.72 4.74
C ALA A 270 -4.92 -20.77 4.58
N SER A 271 -5.20 -19.49 4.30
CA SER A 271 -4.16 -18.48 4.09
C SER A 271 -3.29 -18.32 5.34
N PRO A 272 -1.97 -18.21 5.19
CA PRO A 272 -1.06 -18.01 6.31
C PRO A 272 -1.42 -16.78 7.14
N TYR A 273 -1.33 -16.93 8.46
CA TYR A 273 -1.56 -15.86 9.41
C TYR A 273 -0.35 -15.68 10.33
N THR A 274 -0.47 -14.86 11.36
CA THR A 274 0.61 -14.69 12.33
C THR A 274 0.72 -15.87 13.26
N PHE A 275 1.90 -16.08 13.86
CA PHE A 275 2.13 -17.03 14.95
C PHE A 275 2.24 -16.27 16.27
N GLY A 276 1.48 -16.71 17.27
CA GLY A 276 1.63 -16.30 18.66
C GLY A 276 2.56 -17.25 19.42
N PHE A 277 3.00 -16.82 20.60
CA PHE A 277 3.91 -17.59 21.44
C PHE A 277 3.40 -17.61 22.88
N ASP A 278 3.47 -18.77 23.53
CA ASP A 278 3.09 -18.85 24.93
C ASP A 278 4.13 -18.19 25.84
N ASN A 279 3.65 -17.62 26.94
CA ASN A 279 4.53 -16.95 27.88
C ASN A 279 5.46 -17.90 28.66
N SER A 280 5.17 -19.20 28.69
CA SER A 280 6.02 -20.22 29.31
C SER A 280 7.27 -20.56 28.49
N LEU A 281 7.28 -20.26 27.18
CA LEU A 281 8.44 -20.48 26.33
C LEU A 281 9.65 -19.68 26.82
N THR A 282 10.81 -20.30 26.86
CA THR A 282 12.10 -19.68 27.22
C THR A 282 12.93 -19.27 26.03
N THR A 283 12.70 -19.93 24.87
CA THR A 283 13.41 -19.67 23.62
C THR A 283 12.43 -19.58 22.46
N LEU A 284 12.77 -18.76 21.45
CA LEU A 284 11.99 -18.69 20.21
C LEU A 284 12.26 -19.97 19.38
N PRO A 285 11.22 -20.76 19.04
CA PRO A 285 11.39 -21.88 18.11
C PRO A 285 11.89 -21.43 16.74
N SER A 286 12.65 -22.29 16.06
CA SER A 286 13.11 -22.04 14.69
C SER A 286 11.91 -21.84 13.76
N ALA A 287 12.08 -21.05 12.69
CA ALA A 287 11.03 -20.86 11.71
C ALA A 287 10.73 -22.18 10.99
N PRO A 288 9.45 -22.60 10.92
CA PRO A 288 9.07 -23.85 10.27
C PRO A 288 9.08 -23.73 8.74
N ASP A 289 8.70 -24.81 8.05
CA ASP A 289 8.60 -24.83 6.59
C ASP A 289 7.58 -23.81 6.06
N ALA A 290 8.06 -22.82 5.31
CA ALA A 290 7.23 -21.77 4.72
C ALA A 290 6.40 -22.25 3.51
N ASN A 291 6.69 -23.43 2.96
CA ASN A 291 5.96 -23.95 1.79
C ASN A 291 4.61 -24.59 2.14
N ARG A 292 4.12 -24.43 3.36
CA ARG A 292 2.82 -24.97 3.80
C ARG A 292 2.07 -24.07 4.76
N THR A 293 0.75 -24.26 4.81
CA THR A 293 -0.10 -23.63 5.81
C THR A 293 -0.08 -24.43 7.14
N TYR A 294 -0.32 -23.70 8.22
CA TYR A 294 -0.52 -24.22 9.58
C TYR A 294 -1.95 -23.95 10.07
N LYS A 295 -2.87 -23.84 9.12
CA LYS A 295 -4.29 -23.55 9.32
C LYS A 295 -5.13 -24.77 8.97
N THR A 296 -6.34 -24.83 9.49
CA THR A 296 -7.29 -25.88 9.10
C THR A 296 -7.74 -25.72 7.65
N SER A 297 -8.05 -26.81 6.97
CA SER A 297 -8.46 -26.80 5.56
C SER A 297 -9.80 -26.09 5.30
N TYR A 298 -10.62 -25.94 6.34
CA TYR A 298 -11.91 -25.25 6.27
C TYR A 298 -11.84 -23.76 6.60
N SER A 299 -10.68 -23.26 7.03
CA SER A 299 -10.45 -21.83 7.21
C SER A 299 -10.55 -21.10 5.88
N TYR A 300 -11.31 -20.03 5.82
CA TYR A 300 -11.43 -19.19 4.63
C TYR A 300 -11.68 -17.73 4.98
N ASN A 301 -11.31 -16.85 4.06
CA ASN A 301 -11.60 -15.42 4.10
C ASN A 301 -12.17 -15.01 2.74
N GLN A 302 -13.28 -14.31 2.77
CA GLN A 302 -13.91 -13.76 1.58
C GLN A 302 -14.05 -12.25 1.73
N PHE A 303 -13.69 -11.53 0.69
CA PHE A 303 -13.79 -10.08 0.60
C PHE A 303 -14.56 -9.70 -0.64
N ASP A 304 -15.48 -8.74 -0.48
CA ASP A 304 -16.27 -8.11 -1.55
C ASP A 304 -16.09 -6.60 -1.42
N ASN A 305 -15.51 -5.94 -2.43
CA ASN A 305 -15.12 -4.54 -2.33
C ASN A 305 -15.64 -3.74 -3.52
N TRP A 306 -16.12 -2.51 -3.24
CA TRP A 306 -16.51 -1.53 -4.24
C TRP A 306 -15.76 -0.23 -4.03
N ILE A 307 -15.16 0.30 -5.09
CA ILE A 307 -14.38 1.54 -5.06
C ILE A 307 -14.88 2.49 -6.14
N VAL A 308 -15.12 3.74 -5.76
CA VAL A 308 -15.38 4.85 -6.69
C VAL A 308 -14.53 6.04 -6.29
N THR A 309 -13.74 6.58 -7.20
CA THR A 309 -13.03 7.86 -6.99
C THR A 309 -13.32 8.84 -8.12
N LEU A 310 -13.57 10.09 -7.77
CA LEU A 310 -13.77 11.19 -8.72
C LEU A 310 -12.85 12.35 -8.36
N ASN A 311 -11.99 12.72 -9.28
CA ASN A 311 -11.18 13.93 -9.20
C ASN A 311 -11.58 14.88 -10.32
N HIS A 312 -11.75 16.16 -10.02
CA HIS A 312 -12.02 17.18 -11.00
C HIS A 312 -11.20 18.43 -10.70
N GLU A 313 -10.55 18.98 -11.71
CA GLU A 313 -9.84 20.26 -11.66
C GLU A 313 -10.38 21.17 -12.74
N GLN A 314 -10.66 22.44 -12.39
CA GLN A 314 -11.11 23.49 -13.28
C GLN A 314 -10.21 24.71 -13.14
N LYS A 315 -9.50 25.10 -14.19
CA LYS A 315 -8.79 26.38 -14.25
C LYS A 315 -9.82 27.52 -14.22
N LEU A 316 -9.74 28.36 -13.22
CA LEU A 316 -10.55 29.58 -13.11
C LEU A 316 -9.89 30.74 -13.86
N ASN A 317 -8.55 30.77 -13.82
CA ASN A 317 -7.71 31.71 -14.57
C ASN A 317 -6.28 31.15 -14.67
N ASN A 318 -5.32 31.94 -15.17
CA ASN A 318 -3.92 31.51 -15.32
C ASN A 318 -3.17 31.26 -13.99
N HIS A 319 -3.73 31.69 -12.87
CA HIS A 319 -3.10 31.65 -11.54
C HIS A 319 -3.84 30.77 -10.54
N MET A 320 -5.07 30.36 -10.86
CA MET A 320 -5.95 29.69 -9.90
C MET A 320 -6.72 28.54 -10.55
N THR A 321 -6.75 27.41 -9.87
CA THR A 321 -7.50 26.20 -10.23
C THR A 321 -8.37 25.80 -9.05
N ALA A 322 -9.67 25.62 -9.27
CA ALA A 322 -10.55 24.95 -8.32
C ALA A 322 -10.47 23.44 -8.51
N PHE A 323 -10.62 22.69 -7.43
CA PHE A 323 -10.66 21.24 -7.51
C PHE A 323 -11.73 20.64 -6.59
N PHE A 324 -12.19 19.45 -6.98
CA PHE A 324 -13.06 18.58 -6.22
C PHE A 324 -12.49 17.17 -6.21
N ASN A 325 -12.47 16.55 -5.02
CA ASN A 325 -12.12 15.14 -4.84
C ASN A 325 -13.25 14.44 -4.09
N GLY A 326 -13.78 13.37 -4.65
CA GLY A 326 -14.85 12.58 -4.04
C GLY A 326 -14.52 11.09 -4.11
N GLY A 327 -14.93 10.34 -3.07
CA GLY A 327 -14.70 8.92 -3.01
C GLY A 327 -15.76 8.15 -2.25
N TYR A 328 -15.99 6.93 -2.68
CA TYR A 328 -16.80 5.92 -2.01
C TYR A 328 -16.09 4.59 -2.05
N HIS A 329 -15.95 3.96 -0.89
CA HIS A 329 -15.38 2.63 -0.74
C HIS A 329 -16.26 1.82 0.20
N ARG A 330 -16.63 0.62 -0.22
CA ARG A 330 -17.32 -0.38 0.61
C ARG A 330 -16.51 -1.65 0.58
N GLU A 331 -16.15 -2.15 1.76
CA GLU A 331 -15.49 -3.42 1.97
C GLU A 331 -16.35 -4.28 2.88
N ASP A 332 -16.68 -5.49 2.43
CA ASP A 332 -17.36 -6.50 3.21
C ASP A 332 -16.46 -7.73 3.32
N TRP A 333 -16.15 -8.07 4.55
CA TRP A 333 -15.35 -9.23 4.89
C TRP A 333 -16.10 -10.18 5.79
N PHE A 334 -16.07 -11.44 5.43
CA PHE A 334 -16.52 -12.50 6.31
C PHE A 334 -15.68 -13.74 6.10
N GLY A 335 -15.62 -14.58 7.11
CA GLY A 335 -14.90 -15.83 7.02
C GLY A 335 -14.81 -16.54 8.34
N TYR A 336 -14.40 -17.77 8.22
CA TYR A 336 -13.92 -18.56 9.32
C TYR A 336 -12.40 -18.41 9.34
N ILE A 337 -11.95 -17.53 10.21
CA ILE A 337 -10.53 -17.32 10.42
C ILE A 337 -10.16 -18.17 11.63
N ASP A 338 -9.42 -19.22 11.41
CA ASP A 338 -8.67 -19.79 12.51
C ASP A 338 -7.86 -18.67 13.15
N GLY A 339 -7.89 -18.54 14.45
CA GLY A 339 -6.99 -17.63 15.16
C GLY A 339 -5.53 -17.93 14.82
N SER A 340 -4.62 -17.03 15.14
CA SER A 340 -3.19 -17.28 14.98
C SER A 340 -2.79 -18.58 15.69
N PRO A 341 -2.08 -19.50 15.02
CA PRO A 341 -1.47 -20.64 15.69
C PRO A 341 -0.61 -20.16 16.86
N LYS A 342 -0.89 -20.61 18.08
CA LYS A 342 -0.14 -20.22 19.27
C LYS A 342 0.81 -21.36 19.65
N ILE A 343 2.11 -21.18 19.45
CA ILE A 343 3.13 -22.15 19.83
C ILE A 343 3.23 -22.20 21.35
N ILE A 344 3.10 -23.41 21.91
CA ILE A 344 2.93 -23.63 23.35
C ILE A 344 4.16 -24.25 24.02
N ASN A 345 5.08 -24.84 23.26
CA ASN A 345 6.32 -25.41 23.79
C ASN A 345 7.47 -25.37 22.78
N ALA A 346 8.68 -25.67 23.22
CA ALA A 346 9.89 -25.67 22.41
C ALA A 346 9.92 -26.79 21.34
N ASN A 347 9.12 -27.85 21.49
CA ASN A 347 9.00 -28.92 20.50
C ASN A 347 8.16 -28.50 19.28
N GLY A 348 7.56 -27.30 19.32
CA GLY A 348 6.81 -26.75 18.20
C GLY A 348 5.33 -27.10 18.20
N ASP A 349 4.80 -27.64 19.30
CA ASP A 349 3.36 -27.86 19.42
C ASP A 349 2.62 -26.54 19.49
N TYR A 350 1.47 -26.46 18.83
CA TYR A 350 0.64 -25.26 18.81
C TYR A 350 -0.85 -25.58 18.96
N THR A 351 -1.61 -24.57 19.36
CA THR A 351 -3.07 -24.60 19.41
C THR A 351 -3.64 -23.53 18.49
N ILE A 352 -4.81 -23.81 17.93
CA ILE A 352 -5.61 -22.83 17.16
C ILE A 352 -6.92 -22.62 17.89
N LYS A 353 -7.29 -21.36 18.12
CA LYS A 353 -8.59 -20.99 18.68
C LYS A 353 -9.56 -20.61 17.57
N MET A 354 -10.83 -20.89 17.80
CA MET A 354 -11.90 -20.45 16.91
C MET A 354 -11.99 -18.93 16.89
N THR A 355 -12.09 -18.37 15.69
CA THR A 355 -12.38 -16.95 15.46
C THR A 355 -13.31 -16.84 14.25
N ASN A 356 -14.60 -16.62 14.50
CA ASN A 356 -15.55 -16.26 13.45
C ASN A 356 -15.68 -14.75 13.41
N TYR A 357 -15.57 -14.21 12.23
CA TYR A 357 -15.54 -12.76 12.08
C TYR A 357 -16.33 -12.29 10.86
N THR A 358 -17.06 -11.22 11.03
CA THR A 358 -17.68 -10.47 9.94
C THR A 358 -17.38 -8.98 10.15
N LEU A 359 -16.94 -8.34 9.10
CA LEU A 359 -16.59 -6.93 9.09
C LEU A 359 -17.18 -6.29 7.84
N GLY A 360 -17.70 -5.10 7.99
CA GLY A 360 -18.02 -4.24 6.88
C GLY A 360 -17.48 -2.85 7.16
N ILE A 361 -16.96 -2.20 6.14
CA ILE A 361 -16.46 -0.84 6.23
C ILE A 361 -17.05 -0.05 5.08
N THR A 362 -17.55 1.15 5.37
CA THR A 362 -17.89 2.13 4.35
C THR A 362 -17.10 3.39 4.59
N SER A 363 -16.34 3.82 3.61
CA SER A 363 -15.60 5.07 3.61
C SER A 363 -16.16 5.99 2.53
N LYS A 364 -16.46 7.24 2.89
CA LYS A 364 -16.93 8.28 1.96
C LYS A 364 -16.10 9.53 2.19
N TYR A 365 -15.69 10.15 1.12
CA TYR A 365 -14.89 11.37 1.17
C TYR A 365 -15.42 12.41 0.20
N ALA A 366 -15.42 13.67 0.61
CA ALA A 366 -15.67 14.82 -0.25
C ALA A 366 -14.77 15.99 0.16
N GLY A 367 -14.00 16.51 -0.76
CA GLY A 367 -13.13 17.67 -0.56
C GLY A 367 -13.24 18.66 -1.71
N VAL A 368 -13.24 19.94 -1.40
CA VAL A 368 -13.21 21.03 -2.37
C VAL A 368 -12.13 22.03 -2.00
N GLY A 369 -11.47 22.59 -2.99
CA GLY A 369 -10.41 23.54 -2.73
C GLY A 369 -10.02 24.36 -3.94
N ILE A 370 -9.09 25.25 -3.68
CA ILE A 370 -8.42 26.06 -4.68
C ILE A 370 -6.91 25.92 -4.52
N LYS A 371 -6.20 25.85 -5.62
CA LYS A 371 -4.73 25.89 -5.67
C LYS A 371 -4.27 26.86 -6.74
N GLY A 372 -3.07 27.36 -6.57
CA GLY A 372 -2.57 28.29 -7.57
C GLY A 372 -1.22 28.85 -7.26
N LYS A 373 -0.77 29.77 -8.15
CA LYS A 373 0.53 30.43 -8.07
C LYS A 373 0.37 31.93 -8.24
N PHE A 374 1.06 32.71 -7.40
CA PHE A 374 1.12 34.14 -7.51
C PHE A 374 2.52 34.66 -7.10
N LYS A 375 2.74 35.97 -7.21
CA LYS A 375 3.99 36.60 -6.80
C LYS A 375 3.71 37.77 -5.87
N THR A 376 4.56 37.92 -4.85
CA THR A 376 4.61 39.09 -4.00
C THR A 376 6.02 39.70 -4.10
N GLY A 377 6.16 40.75 -4.88
CA GLY A 377 7.48 41.30 -5.22
C GLY A 377 8.35 40.26 -5.95
N SER A 378 9.47 39.90 -5.34
CA SER A 378 10.41 38.92 -5.89
C SER A 378 10.11 37.47 -5.45
N LEU A 379 9.14 37.27 -4.55
CA LEU A 379 8.78 35.94 -4.04
C LEU A 379 7.70 35.30 -4.90
N LYS A 380 7.81 34.01 -5.10
CA LYS A 380 6.82 33.13 -5.75
C LYS A 380 6.09 32.33 -4.69
N HIS A 381 4.80 32.22 -4.82
CA HIS A 381 3.91 31.44 -3.96
C HIS A 381 3.27 30.31 -4.76
N ASP A 382 3.22 29.11 -4.18
CA ASP A 382 2.50 27.95 -4.67
C ASP A 382 1.61 27.45 -3.52
N TYR A 383 0.31 27.76 -3.58
CA TYR A 383 -0.61 27.61 -2.46
C TYR A 383 -1.75 26.65 -2.75
N VAL A 384 -2.29 26.07 -1.68
CA VAL A 384 -3.55 25.32 -1.69
C VAL A 384 -4.37 25.63 -0.43
N VAL A 385 -5.67 25.76 -0.63
CA VAL A 385 -6.68 25.84 0.42
C VAL A 385 -7.73 24.79 0.13
N ASN A 386 -8.06 23.95 1.11
CA ASN A 386 -9.02 22.86 0.99
C ASN A 386 -9.89 22.76 2.23
N VAL A 387 -11.15 22.39 2.02
CA VAL A 387 -12.03 21.90 3.08
C VAL A 387 -12.57 20.54 2.67
N ASP A 388 -12.64 19.63 3.62
CA ASP A 388 -13.05 18.26 3.35
C ASP A 388 -13.87 17.64 4.49
N ARG A 389 -14.55 16.57 4.13
CA ARG A 389 -15.26 15.73 5.08
C ARG A 389 -15.08 14.27 4.72
N HIS A 390 -14.70 13.49 5.72
CA HIS A 390 -14.55 12.06 5.63
C HIS A 390 -15.54 11.37 6.60
N TRP A 391 -16.31 10.42 6.08
CA TRP A 391 -17.19 9.53 6.84
C TRP A 391 -16.61 8.12 6.78
N TYR A 392 -16.43 7.53 7.93
CA TYR A 392 -16.00 6.16 8.08
C TYR A 392 -16.97 5.42 8.96
N GLU A 393 -17.62 4.39 8.42
CA GLU A 393 -18.61 3.57 9.10
C GLU A 393 -18.09 2.16 9.22
N GLY A 394 -17.98 1.66 10.46
CA GLY A 394 -17.61 0.30 10.77
C GLY A 394 -18.83 -0.54 11.10
N PHE A 395 -18.89 -1.73 10.55
CA PHE A 395 -19.90 -2.75 10.78
C PHE A 395 -19.21 -4.02 11.21
N GLY A 396 -19.83 -4.80 12.09
CA GLY A 396 -19.32 -6.12 12.43
C GLY A 396 -19.08 -6.37 13.89
N GLY A 397 -18.50 -7.50 14.13
CA GLY A 397 -18.21 -8.06 15.43
C GLY A 397 -18.12 -9.58 15.38
N ASN A 398 -17.81 -10.17 16.51
CA ASN A 398 -17.93 -11.62 16.69
C ASN A 398 -19.37 -12.04 16.52
N VAL A 399 -19.61 -13.06 15.74
CA VAL A 399 -20.94 -13.65 15.55
C VAL A 399 -21.21 -14.64 16.68
N PRO A 400 -22.11 -14.32 17.63
CA PRO A 400 -22.30 -15.14 18.83
C PRO A 400 -22.86 -16.54 18.53
N THR A 401 -23.49 -16.74 17.38
CA THR A 401 -24.23 -17.97 17.02
C THR A 401 -23.34 -19.09 16.49
N TRP A 402 -22.03 -18.87 16.35
CA TRP A 402 -21.12 -19.80 15.71
C TRP A 402 -20.19 -20.52 16.70
N GLY A 403 -20.75 -21.00 17.77
CA GLY A 403 -20.00 -21.79 18.74
C GLY A 403 -19.08 -20.94 19.63
N ASN A 404 -18.26 -21.61 20.41
CA ASN A 404 -17.46 -21.00 21.46
C ASN A 404 -16.22 -20.25 20.88
N ASN A 405 -16.39 -19.01 20.45
CA ASN A 405 -15.25 -18.14 20.13
C ASN A 405 -14.22 -18.20 21.26
N GLY A 406 -12.95 -18.45 20.88
CA GLY A 406 -11.85 -18.62 21.84
C GLY A 406 -11.60 -20.06 22.30
N SER A 407 -12.46 -21.03 21.97
CA SER A 407 -12.20 -22.45 22.21
C SER A 407 -11.09 -22.95 21.30
N ILE A 408 -10.27 -23.87 21.81
CA ILE A 408 -9.29 -24.58 20.99
C ILE A 408 -10.04 -25.53 20.07
N ILE A 409 -9.82 -25.37 18.74
CA ILE A 409 -10.47 -26.15 17.69
C ILE A 409 -9.51 -27.04 16.94
N ALA A 410 -8.22 -26.80 17.07
CA ALA A 410 -7.19 -27.63 16.47
C ALA A 410 -5.91 -27.57 17.30
N THR A 411 -5.15 -28.63 17.23
CA THR A 411 -3.79 -28.75 17.76
C THR A 411 -2.87 -29.24 16.65
N GLY A 412 -1.61 -28.89 16.70
CA GLY A 412 -0.66 -29.32 15.69
C GLY A 412 0.78 -29.14 16.14
N ASN A 413 1.70 -29.48 15.25
CA ASN A 413 3.13 -29.29 15.48
C ASN A 413 3.80 -28.71 14.23
N ILE A 414 4.57 -27.62 14.42
CA ILE A 414 5.18 -26.87 13.31
C ILE A 414 6.30 -27.64 12.59
N TYR A 415 6.87 -28.70 13.19
CA TYR A 415 7.98 -29.46 12.60
C TYR A 415 7.51 -30.82 12.04
N THR A 416 6.64 -31.53 12.74
CA THR A 416 6.10 -32.80 12.24
C THR A 416 4.96 -32.61 11.25
N HIS A 417 4.41 -31.38 11.21
CA HIS A 417 3.28 -31.00 10.36
C HIS A 417 1.97 -31.75 10.73
N ALA A 418 1.92 -32.34 11.90
CA ALA A 418 0.67 -32.87 12.43
C ALA A 418 -0.32 -31.71 12.65
N LEU A 419 -1.55 -31.92 12.25
CA LEU A 419 -2.67 -31.03 12.50
C LEU A 419 -3.91 -31.91 12.75
N ASP A 420 -4.42 -31.85 13.97
CA ASP A 420 -5.65 -32.47 14.38
C ASP A 420 -6.70 -31.38 14.63
N GLY A 421 -7.76 -31.41 13.87
CA GLY A 421 -8.82 -30.38 13.89
C GLY A 421 -9.91 -30.63 12.88
N SER A 422 -9.95 -31.86 12.33
CA SER A 422 -10.86 -32.22 11.24
C SER A 422 -12.34 -32.38 11.65
N GLN A 423 -12.69 -32.14 12.92
CA GLN A 423 -14.03 -32.44 13.44
C GLN A 423 -15.01 -31.28 13.51
N TYR A 424 -14.56 -30.05 13.16
CA TYR A 424 -15.45 -28.90 13.18
C TYR A 424 -15.99 -28.60 11.79
N TYR A 425 -17.22 -29.04 11.51
CA TYR A 425 -17.96 -28.63 10.34
C TYR A 425 -18.62 -27.28 10.60
N LEU A 426 -18.30 -26.30 9.79
CA LEU A 426 -18.98 -25.01 9.80
C LEU A 426 -20.38 -25.18 9.21
N HIS A 427 -21.37 -25.01 10.04
CA HIS A 427 -22.74 -24.86 9.58
C HIS A 427 -23.05 -23.40 9.28
N ASN A 428 -23.24 -23.10 7.99
CA ASN A 428 -23.91 -21.93 7.43
C ASN A 428 -23.23 -20.55 7.55
N ARG A 429 -23.07 -19.93 6.40
CA ARG A 429 -22.87 -18.51 6.21
C ARG A 429 -23.91 -17.74 7.03
N VAL A 430 -23.49 -16.74 7.82
CA VAL A 430 -24.42 -15.81 8.43
C VAL A 430 -25.02 -14.93 7.33
N GLU A 431 -26.26 -15.20 6.97
CA GLU A 431 -27.04 -14.29 6.13
C GLU A 431 -27.53 -13.16 7.03
N GLY A 432 -27.27 -11.91 6.65
CA GLY A 432 -27.82 -10.75 7.36
C GLY A 432 -26.88 -9.57 7.55
N GLY A 433 -25.70 -9.62 7.00
CA GLY A 433 -24.73 -8.51 7.06
C GLY A 433 -24.14 -8.29 8.47
N SER A 434 -23.15 -7.44 8.52
CA SER A 434 -22.51 -7.07 9.79
C SER A 434 -23.30 -5.96 10.46
N PRO A 435 -23.62 -6.03 11.78
CA PRO A 435 -24.31 -4.95 12.46
C PRO A 435 -23.41 -3.71 12.52
N TRP A 436 -24.01 -2.52 12.46
CA TRP A 436 -23.29 -1.27 12.66
C TRP A 436 -22.62 -1.22 14.03
N SER A 437 -21.37 -0.80 14.06
CA SER A 437 -20.55 -0.72 15.28
C SER A 437 -20.19 0.73 15.65
N SER A 438 -19.76 1.51 14.67
CA SER A 438 -19.36 2.91 14.89
C SER A 438 -19.37 3.72 13.62
N THR A 439 -19.49 5.04 13.76
CA THR A 439 -19.25 6.01 12.71
C THR A 439 -18.25 7.05 13.19
N GLN A 440 -17.23 7.29 12.39
CA GLN A 440 -16.28 8.40 12.57
C GLN A 440 -16.51 9.42 11.45
N ILE A 441 -16.69 10.68 11.83
CA ILE A 441 -16.77 11.81 10.90
C ILE A 441 -15.62 12.75 11.19
N VAL A 442 -14.81 13.04 10.18
CA VAL A 442 -13.74 14.04 10.25
C VAL A 442 -14.11 15.18 9.32
N ASN A 443 -14.23 16.39 9.86
CA ASN A 443 -14.31 17.62 9.07
C ASN A 443 -12.94 18.27 9.13
N GLY A 444 -12.33 18.49 7.98
CA GLY A 444 -11.00 19.04 7.85
C GLY A 444 -10.97 20.38 7.12
N TRP A 445 -9.98 21.19 7.42
CA TRP A 445 -9.54 22.28 6.60
C TRP A 445 -8.03 22.25 6.47
N HIS A 446 -7.52 22.70 5.33
CA HIS A 446 -6.11 22.69 5.02
C HIS A 446 -5.71 23.97 4.32
N VAL A 447 -4.59 24.54 4.73
CA VAL A 447 -3.95 25.66 4.07
C VAL A 447 -2.45 25.39 4.01
N SER A 448 -1.88 25.47 2.83
CA SER A 448 -0.42 25.44 2.70
C SER A 448 0.07 26.39 1.61
N ASP A 449 1.29 26.88 1.79
CA ASP A 449 1.99 27.72 0.82
C ASP A 449 3.48 27.35 0.78
N THR A 450 4.02 27.25 -0.41
CA THR A 450 5.45 27.15 -0.66
C THR A 450 5.93 28.48 -1.22
N VAL A 451 6.62 29.24 -0.38
CA VAL A 451 7.22 30.54 -0.75
C VAL A 451 8.63 30.31 -1.26
N SER A 452 8.91 30.71 -2.49
CA SER A 452 10.23 30.54 -3.13
C SER A 452 10.84 31.88 -3.52
N THR A 453 12.16 32.00 -3.43
CA THR A 453 12.90 33.12 -4.01
C THR A 453 12.81 33.10 -5.53
N LYS A 454 13.09 34.25 -6.20
CA LYS A 454 13.01 34.39 -7.66
C LYS A 454 13.78 33.30 -8.44
N ASN A 455 14.92 32.87 -7.91
CA ASN A 455 15.79 31.83 -8.49
C ASN A 455 15.54 30.41 -7.94
N ASP A 456 14.47 30.23 -7.15
CA ASP A 456 14.10 28.97 -6.47
C ASP A 456 15.19 28.39 -5.55
N LYS A 457 16.20 29.20 -5.18
CA LYS A 457 17.32 28.77 -4.34
C LYS A 457 16.89 28.48 -2.91
N TRP A 458 15.98 29.28 -2.38
CA TRP A 458 15.35 29.07 -1.08
C TRP A 458 13.86 28.86 -1.26
N GLN A 459 13.33 27.85 -0.57
CA GLN A 459 11.90 27.57 -0.53
C GLN A 459 11.50 27.31 0.91
N LEU A 460 10.42 27.96 1.36
CA LEU A 460 9.80 27.76 2.67
C LEU A 460 8.41 27.20 2.46
N LEU A 461 8.15 25.99 2.97
CA LEU A 461 6.84 25.40 3.02
C LEU A 461 6.23 25.62 4.41
N VAL A 462 5.01 26.13 4.44
CA VAL A 462 4.18 26.17 5.65
C VAL A 462 2.85 25.53 5.32
N GLY A 463 2.46 24.51 6.09
CA GLY A 463 1.19 23.82 5.97
C GLY A 463 0.50 23.74 7.34
N LEU A 464 -0.80 23.98 7.35
CA LEU A 464 -1.65 23.83 8.53
C LEU A 464 -2.85 22.98 8.16
N HIS A 465 -3.08 21.93 8.94
CA HIS A 465 -4.28 21.12 8.84
C HIS A 465 -5.04 21.17 10.17
N GLY A 466 -6.29 21.66 10.14
CA GLY A 466 -7.19 21.64 11.26
C GLY A 466 -8.30 20.62 11.03
N HIS A 467 -8.75 19.95 12.10
CA HIS A 467 -9.81 18.96 12.01
C HIS A 467 -10.72 18.99 13.24
N ARG A 468 -11.96 18.58 13.01
CA ARG A 468 -12.89 18.15 14.05
C ARG A 468 -13.33 16.74 13.76
N THR A 469 -13.00 15.81 14.67
CA THR A 469 -13.40 14.41 14.59
C THR A 469 -14.52 14.13 15.56
N THR A 470 -15.57 13.43 15.11
CA THR A 470 -16.67 12.95 15.91
C THR A 470 -16.81 11.45 15.73
N ILE A 471 -16.82 10.69 16.83
CA ILE A 471 -17.01 9.23 16.84
C ILE A 471 -18.33 8.95 17.57
N SER A 472 -19.23 8.24 16.89
CA SER A 472 -20.49 7.71 17.44
C SER A 472 -20.43 6.19 17.48
N LYS A 473 -20.89 5.57 18.56
CA LYS A 473 -20.86 4.11 18.78
C LYS A 473 -22.24 3.53 18.98
N LYS A 474 -22.33 2.21 18.85
CA LYS A 474 -23.57 1.43 19.02
C LYS A 474 -24.22 1.61 20.40
N ASP A 475 -23.43 1.85 21.43
CA ASP A 475 -23.92 2.11 22.80
C ASP A 475 -24.53 3.51 23.01
N GLY A 476 -24.62 4.31 21.92
CA GLY A 476 -25.12 5.68 21.94
C GLY A 476 -24.07 6.72 22.34
N SER A 477 -22.86 6.30 22.73
CA SER A 477 -21.79 7.24 23.09
C SER A 477 -21.34 8.05 21.87
N LYS A 478 -21.07 9.34 22.11
CA LYS A 478 -20.61 10.28 21.09
C LYS A 478 -19.48 11.15 21.66
N ASN A 479 -18.35 11.13 20.99
CA ASN A 479 -17.15 11.86 21.39
C ASN A 479 -16.68 12.75 20.25
N SER A 480 -16.21 13.95 20.58
CA SER A 480 -15.68 14.90 19.60
C SER A 480 -14.41 15.53 20.11
N TYR A 481 -13.44 15.70 19.23
CA TYR A 481 -12.20 16.40 19.51
C TYR A 481 -11.74 17.21 18.31
N ASN A 482 -10.94 18.24 18.55
CA ASN A 482 -10.36 19.11 17.55
C ASN A 482 -8.84 19.02 17.61
N GLY A 483 -8.17 19.31 16.52
CA GLY A 483 -6.73 19.40 16.46
C GLY A 483 -6.23 20.28 15.32
N ILE A 484 -5.02 20.80 15.50
CA ILE A 484 -4.26 21.49 14.46
C ILE A 484 -2.90 20.81 14.38
N ASN A 485 -2.49 20.49 13.15
CA ASN A 485 -1.24 19.79 12.84
C ASN A 485 -0.44 20.64 11.84
N PRO A 486 0.63 21.30 12.30
CA PRO A 486 1.49 22.08 11.43
C PRO A 486 2.51 21.21 10.70
N THR A 487 2.96 21.71 9.55
CA THR A 487 4.16 21.28 8.84
C THR A 487 4.95 22.51 8.43
N TYR A 488 6.22 22.54 8.79
CA TYR A 488 7.14 23.61 8.36
C TYR A 488 8.36 22.96 7.73
N ALA A 489 8.80 23.53 6.63
CA ALA A 489 10.00 23.01 6.00
C ALA A 489 10.74 24.10 5.22
N ILE A 490 12.05 23.97 5.15
CA ILE A 490 12.92 24.82 4.35
C ILE A 490 13.76 23.96 3.44
N ILE A 491 13.88 24.40 2.19
CA ILE A 491 14.75 23.80 1.18
C ILE A 491 15.77 24.85 0.74
N TYR A 492 17.02 24.43 0.68
CA TYR A 492 18.10 25.21 0.06
C TYR A 492 18.67 24.42 -1.11
N LYS A 493 18.55 24.96 -2.32
CA LYS A 493 19.18 24.41 -3.52
C LYS A 493 20.61 24.90 -3.60
N VAL A 494 21.57 24.03 -3.28
CA VAL A 494 22.99 24.30 -3.41
C VAL A 494 23.32 24.59 -4.87
N ASN A 495 22.78 23.76 -5.77
CA ASN A 495 22.79 23.92 -7.22
C ASN A 495 21.56 23.18 -7.82
N PRO A 496 21.35 23.18 -9.17
CA PRO A 496 20.19 22.51 -9.78
C PRO A 496 20.08 21.00 -9.51
N ASN A 497 21.15 20.37 -9.04
CA ASN A 497 21.20 18.91 -8.80
C ASN A 497 21.30 18.53 -7.33
N ILE A 498 21.43 19.49 -6.41
CA ILE A 498 21.61 19.23 -4.98
C ILE A 498 20.69 20.14 -4.18
N SER A 499 19.83 19.56 -3.39
CA SER A 499 19.02 20.25 -2.39
C SER A 499 19.28 19.71 -0.99
N VAL A 500 19.28 20.60 0.01
CA VAL A 500 19.33 20.29 1.43
C VAL A 500 18.03 20.79 2.03
N TYR A 501 17.45 20.05 2.96
CA TYR A 501 16.20 20.45 3.59
C TYR A 501 16.18 20.14 5.10
N ALA A 502 15.34 20.87 5.79
CA ALA A 502 14.94 20.58 7.15
C ALA A 502 13.42 20.73 7.25
N SER A 503 12.78 19.83 7.98
CA SER A 503 11.33 19.86 8.17
C SER A 503 10.92 19.49 9.59
N HIS A 504 9.79 20.06 10.02
CA HIS A 504 9.01 19.67 11.17
C HIS A 504 7.59 19.36 10.75
N SER A 505 7.05 18.25 11.16
CA SER A 505 5.68 17.85 10.83
C SER A 505 5.00 17.18 12.00
N GLU A 506 3.68 17.39 12.10
CA GLU A 506 2.83 16.79 13.12
C GLU A 506 1.69 15.99 12.46
N SER A 507 1.23 14.96 13.16
CA SER A 507 0.01 14.24 12.86
C SER A 507 -0.71 13.87 14.16
N PHE A 508 -1.91 13.34 14.02
CA PHE A 508 -2.67 12.82 15.13
C PHE A 508 -3.12 11.39 14.88
N MET A 509 -3.33 10.68 15.95
CA MET A 509 -4.05 9.41 15.98
C MET A 509 -5.34 9.63 16.75
N SER A 510 -6.45 9.13 16.25
CA SER A 510 -7.77 9.28 16.90
C SER A 510 -7.75 8.85 18.36
N GLY A 511 -8.41 9.61 19.21
CA GLY A 511 -8.67 9.23 20.59
C GLY A 511 -9.44 7.92 20.67
N GLN A 512 -9.25 7.16 21.72
CA GLN A 512 -9.93 5.89 21.92
C GLN A 512 -10.69 5.85 23.23
N THR A 513 -11.77 5.08 23.27
CA THR A 513 -12.50 4.83 24.52
C THR A 513 -11.84 3.67 25.25
N VAL A 514 -11.63 3.85 26.52
CA VAL A 514 -11.02 2.86 27.41
C VAL A 514 -11.93 1.63 27.52
N GLY A 515 -11.38 0.45 27.28
CA GLY A 515 -12.09 -0.83 27.34
C GLY A 515 -12.50 -1.25 28.74
N SER A 516 -13.39 -2.25 28.82
CA SER A 516 -13.98 -2.74 30.08
C SER A 516 -13.01 -3.38 31.07
N ALA A 517 -11.80 -3.74 30.61
CA ALA A 517 -10.77 -4.39 31.45
C ALA A 517 -10.04 -3.41 32.39
N TYR A 518 -10.25 -2.11 32.26
CA TYR A 518 -9.51 -1.07 32.98
C TYR A 518 -10.38 -0.33 33.99
N ALA A 519 -9.74 0.23 35.03
CA ALA A 519 -10.42 0.95 36.10
C ALA A 519 -11.17 2.20 35.60
N ASN A 520 -10.65 2.87 34.57
CA ASN A 520 -11.28 4.02 33.92
C ASN A 520 -12.09 3.64 32.65
N ARG A 521 -12.73 2.48 32.66
CA ARG A 521 -13.60 2.01 31.57
C ARG A 521 -14.58 3.10 31.13
N GLY A 522 -14.75 3.24 29.82
CA GLY A 522 -15.66 4.21 29.23
C GLY A 522 -15.07 5.62 29.11
N GLU A 523 -13.94 5.93 29.76
CA GLU A 523 -13.25 7.21 29.55
C GLU A 523 -12.82 7.34 28.10
N VAL A 524 -12.97 8.55 27.54
CA VAL A 524 -12.50 8.88 26.19
C VAL A 524 -11.19 9.61 26.31
N LEU A 525 -10.14 8.97 25.80
CA LEU A 525 -8.80 9.53 25.83
C LEU A 525 -8.62 10.52 24.67
N ASP A 526 -7.88 11.58 24.93
CA ASP A 526 -7.53 12.59 23.92
C ASP A 526 -6.72 11.97 22.76
N PRO A 527 -6.78 12.56 21.56
CA PRO A 527 -5.95 12.13 20.44
C PRO A 527 -4.46 12.17 20.77
N ASN A 528 -3.74 11.16 20.33
CA ASN A 528 -2.28 11.18 20.40
C ASN A 528 -1.69 12.02 19.27
N LYS A 529 -0.75 12.88 19.62
CA LYS A 529 0.05 13.60 18.64
C LYS A 529 1.35 12.84 18.33
N THR A 530 1.70 12.82 17.06
CA THR A 530 3.01 12.38 16.58
C THR A 530 3.72 13.57 15.99
N LYS A 531 5.01 13.72 16.31
CA LYS A 531 5.86 14.80 15.83
C LYS A 531 7.12 14.23 15.22
N GLN A 532 7.56 14.82 14.10
CA GLN A 532 8.81 14.47 13.44
C GLN A 532 9.65 15.71 13.18
N ASN A 533 10.95 15.58 13.40
CA ASN A 533 11.97 16.45 12.84
C ASN A 533 12.82 15.65 11.87
N GLU A 534 13.08 16.20 10.71
CA GLU A 534 13.87 15.56 9.65
C GLU A 534 14.80 16.58 9.01
N VAL A 535 16.04 16.15 8.75
CA VAL A 535 16.99 16.88 7.90
C VAL A 535 17.53 15.93 6.84
N GLY A 536 17.74 16.43 5.63
CA GLY A 536 18.21 15.57 4.56
C GLY A 536 18.85 16.30 3.41
N VAL A 537 19.49 15.51 2.56
CA VAL A 537 20.09 15.95 1.30
C VAL A 537 19.59 15.07 0.17
N LYS A 538 19.26 15.69 -0.95
CA LYS A 538 18.89 15.02 -2.19
C LYS A 538 19.87 15.42 -3.28
N ILE A 539 20.39 14.42 -3.98
CA ILE A 539 21.41 14.60 -5.02
C ILE A 539 20.94 13.89 -6.28
N LYS A 540 20.85 14.63 -7.35
CA LYS A 540 20.62 14.10 -8.69
C LYS A 540 21.95 14.02 -9.43
N ASN A 541 22.39 12.82 -9.73
CA ASN A 541 23.59 12.56 -10.51
C ASN A 541 23.23 11.86 -11.83
N GLY A 542 23.16 12.62 -12.92
CA GLY A 542 22.65 12.09 -14.19
C GLY A 542 21.18 11.63 -14.06
N LYS A 543 20.95 10.33 -14.21
CA LYS A 543 19.66 9.68 -14.06
C LYS A 543 19.47 9.00 -12.70
N LEU A 544 20.38 9.21 -11.74
CA LEU A 544 20.27 8.71 -10.38
C LEU A 544 19.79 9.81 -9.44
N LEU A 545 18.83 9.47 -8.59
CA LEU A 545 18.40 10.27 -7.46
C LEU A 545 18.84 9.57 -6.17
N HIS A 546 19.60 10.28 -5.33
CA HIS A 546 20.00 9.87 -4.00
C HIS A 546 19.28 10.72 -2.98
N THR A 547 18.75 10.11 -1.93
CA THR A 547 18.20 10.81 -0.77
C THR A 547 18.84 10.23 0.50
N LEU A 548 19.39 11.08 1.34
CA LEU A 548 19.88 10.73 2.66
C LEU A 548 19.18 11.61 3.68
N SER A 549 18.56 11.02 4.70
CA SER A 549 17.87 11.75 5.76
C SER A 549 18.20 11.22 7.15
N LEU A 550 18.15 12.12 8.11
CA LEU A 550 18.17 11.86 9.55
C LEU A 550 16.84 12.30 10.12
N PHE A 551 16.20 11.44 10.92
CA PHE A 551 14.90 11.74 11.50
C PHE A 551 14.79 11.37 12.98
N GLU A 552 13.91 12.07 13.68
CA GLU A 552 13.40 11.72 14.99
C GLU A 552 11.87 11.83 14.97
N ILE A 553 11.18 10.74 15.35
CA ILE A 553 9.73 10.69 15.50
C ILE A 553 9.41 10.42 16.96
N LYS A 554 8.46 11.16 17.51
CA LYS A 554 7.94 10.98 18.87
C LYS A 554 6.44 10.82 18.83
N GLN A 555 5.93 9.73 19.42
CA GLN A 555 4.51 9.48 19.54
C GLN A 555 4.19 9.14 21.00
N ALA A 556 3.25 9.87 21.59
CA ALA A 556 2.75 9.50 22.90
C ALA A 556 2.04 8.13 22.84
N ASN A 557 2.24 7.31 23.87
CA ASN A 557 1.62 6.00 23.99
C ASN A 557 0.56 5.99 25.07
N TYR A 558 -0.44 5.13 24.89
CA TYR A 558 -1.37 4.75 25.94
C TYR A 558 -0.87 3.45 26.57
N ASN A 559 -0.80 3.42 27.89
CA ASN A 559 -0.41 2.26 28.65
C ASN A 559 -1.25 2.15 29.92
N VAL A 560 -1.22 0.99 30.55
CA VAL A 560 -1.85 0.74 31.84
C VAL A 560 -0.86 1.11 32.93
N ASP A 561 -1.29 1.94 33.89
CA ASP A 561 -0.50 2.27 35.06
C ASP A 561 -0.67 1.24 36.18
N SER A 562 0.04 1.45 37.31
CA SER A 562 -0.01 0.57 38.48
C SER A 562 -1.40 0.46 39.13
N ASN A 563 -2.29 1.39 38.87
CA ASN A 563 -3.66 1.43 39.41
C ASN A 563 -4.70 0.88 38.40
N ASN A 564 -4.25 0.18 37.37
CA ASN A 564 -5.07 -0.35 36.30
C ASN A 564 -5.84 0.72 35.49
N TYR A 565 -5.32 1.96 35.44
CA TYR A 565 -5.86 3.00 34.56
C TYR A 565 -5.15 2.95 33.22
N TYR A 566 -5.93 2.85 32.13
CA TYR A 566 -5.44 2.98 30.77
C TYR A 566 -5.44 4.46 30.38
N ARG A 567 -4.27 5.05 30.25
CA ARG A 567 -4.11 6.49 30.00
C ARG A 567 -2.88 6.78 29.16
N ARG A 568 -2.76 8.03 28.74
CA ARG A 568 -1.55 8.49 28.06
C ARG A 568 -0.38 8.42 29.07
N TYR A 569 0.47 7.42 28.89
CA TYR A 569 1.59 7.13 29.75
C TYR A 569 2.76 6.55 28.96
N GLY A 570 3.83 7.34 28.83
CA GLY A 570 5.00 7.00 28.03
C GLY A 570 4.96 7.56 26.60
N GLU A 571 6.01 7.33 25.89
CA GLU A 571 6.27 7.78 24.53
C GLU A 571 7.06 6.72 23.76
N GLN A 572 6.73 6.49 22.50
CA GLN A 572 7.61 5.82 21.56
C GLN A 572 8.48 6.89 20.90
N LYS A 573 9.80 6.63 20.84
CA LYS A 573 10.78 7.50 20.23
C LYS A 573 11.61 6.73 19.23
N ASP A 574 11.47 7.08 17.98
CA ASP A 574 12.13 6.44 16.85
C ASP A 574 13.11 7.43 16.21
N ARG A 575 14.37 7.06 16.15
CA ARG A 575 15.46 7.83 15.53
C ARG A 575 16.11 6.99 14.46
N GLY A 576 16.49 7.62 13.37
CA GLY A 576 17.12 6.84 12.31
C GLY A 576 17.83 7.63 11.24
N VAL A 577 18.46 6.84 10.39
CA VAL A 577 19.08 7.27 9.13
C VAL A 577 18.43 6.47 8.01
N GLU A 578 18.02 7.14 6.96
CA GLU A 578 17.44 6.52 5.77
C GLU A 578 18.21 6.99 4.54
N TYR A 579 18.66 6.04 3.74
CA TYR A 579 19.27 6.29 2.45
C TYR A 579 18.51 5.55 1.37
N THR A 580 18.16 6.27 0.31
CA THR A 580 17.55 5.69 -0.88
C THR A 580 18.30 6.11 -2.14
N VAL A 581 18.34 5.22 -3.12
CA VAL A 581 18.85 5.48 -4.45
C VAL A 581 17.89 4.88 -5.47
N ALA A 582 17.60 5.61 -6.54
CA ALA A 582 16.79 5.10 -7.64
C ALA A 582 17.24 5.72 -8.97
N GLY A 583 17.23 4.92 -10.04
CA GLY A 583 17.49 5.38 -11.40
C GLY A 583 18.47 4.54 -12.18
N SER A 584 18.97 5.10 -13.29
CA SER A 584 19.89 4.42 -14.21
C SER A 584 21.34 4.79 -13.92
N VAL A 585 22.14 3.80 -13.56
CA VAL A 585 23.61 3.91 -13.42
C VAL A 585 24.26 4.04 -14.80
N SER A 586 23.71 3.32 -15.78
CA SER A 586 24.12 3.34 -17.17
C SER A 586 22.92 3.02 -18.07
N PRO A 587 23.04 3.13 -19.41
CA PRO A 587 21.96 2.72 -20.31
C PRO A 587 21.56 1.24 -20.16
N LYS A 588 22.42 0.41 -19.56
CA LYS A 588 22.19 -1.02 -19.37
C LYS A 588 21.88 -1.43 -17.93
N LEU A 589 21.96 -0.54 -16.96
CA LEU A 589 21.80 -0.89 -15.54
C LEU A 589 20.98 0.13 -14.79
N ASP A 590 19.82 -0.31 -14.29
CA ASP A 590 19.00 0.43 -13.33
C ASP A 590 19.16 -0.15 -11.93
N ILE A 591 19.06 0.73 -10.92
CA ILE A 591 19.10 0.36 -9.50
C ILE A 591 17.96 1.06 -8.77
N ILE A 592 17.43 0.39 -7.73
CA ILE A 592 16.51 1.00 -6.77
C ILE A 592 16.66 0.31 -5.41
N GLY A 593 16.62 1.09 -4.35
CA GLY A 593 16.68 0.55 -2.98
C GLY A 593 17.42 1.47 -2.03
N GLY A 594 18.06 0.88 -1.01
CA GLY A 594 18.80 1.60 0.01
C GLY A 594 18.86 0.85 1.33
N PHE A 595 19.08 1.59 2.40
CA PHE A 595 19.09 1.05 3.76
C PHE A 595 18.42 2.02 4.74
N THR A 596 17.96 1.46 5.86
CA THR A 596 17.44 2.20 7.01
C THR A 596 18.12 1.69 8.28
N TYR A 597 18.63 2.61 9.08
CA TYR A 597 18.95 2.37 10.48
C TYR A 597 17.84 2.98 11.34
N LEU A 598 17.28 2.19 12.27
CA LEU A 598 16.16 2.58 13.12
C LEU A 598 16.42 2.20 14.57
N ASP A 599 16.56 3.18 15.46
CA ASP A 599 16.57 2.99 16.90
C ASP A 599 15.19 3.39 17.46
N ALA A 600 14.28 2.40 17.51
CA ALA A 600 12.91 2.56 17.97
C ALA A 600 12.79 2.08 19.42
N LYS A 601 12.44 3.00 20.35
CA LYS A 601 12.41 2.72 21.80
C LYS A 601 11.12 3.20 22.45
N GLN A 602 10.67 2.42 23.43
CA GLN A 602 9.71 2.85 24.42
C GLN A 602 10.43 3.73 25.45
N ALA A 603 10.12 5.02 25.52
CA ALA A 603 10.83 5.95 26.40
C ALA A 603 10.66 5.60 27.89
N LEU A 604 9.54 4.94 28.25
CA LEU A 604 9.22 4.57 29.62
C LEU A 604 10.22 3.59 30.26
N ASN A 605 10.71 2.64 29.49
CA ASN A 605 11.56 1.54 29.97
C ASN A 605 12.85 1.35 29.17
N GLY A 606 13.07 2.18 28.14
CA GLY A 606 14.23 2.12 27.24
C GLY A 606 14.28 0.90 26.33
N LYS A 607 13.25 0.02 26.38
CA LYS A 607 13.22 -1.20 25.57
C LYS A 607 12.93 -0.90 24.11
N GLN A 608 13.42 -1.77 23.24
CA GLN A 608 13.15 -1.71 21.82
C GLN A 608 11.66 -1.95 21.55
N VAL A 609 11.09 -1.23 20.61
CA VAL A 609 9.72 -1.47 20.12
C VAL A 609 9.67 -2.88 19.51
N ASN A 610 8.71 -3.68 19.97
CA ASN A 610 8.56 -5.05 19.51
C ASN A 610 8.48 -5.12 17.99
N GLY A 611 9.16 -6.11 17.40
CA GLY A 611 9.14 -6.37 15.97
C GLY A 611 9.91 -5.38 15.11
N THR A 612 10.62 -4.41 15.70
CA THR A 612 11.48 -3.48 14.93
C THR A 612 12.91 -4.00 14.86
N ALA A 613 13.48 -4.00 13.65
CA ALA A 613 14.90 -4.29 13.43
C ALA A 613 15.68 -3.00 13.31
N LYS A 614 16.90 -2.96 13.90
CA LYS A 614 17.76 -1.76 13.81
C LYS A 614 18.24 -1.49 12.40
N TRP A 615 18.53 -2.52 11.62
CA TRP A 615 19.02 -2.42 10.25
C TRP A 615 18.06 -3.12 9.29
N SER A 616 17.81 -2.48 8.20
CA SER A 616 17.08 -3.06 7.08
C SER A 616 17.59 -2.48 5.76
N SER A 617 17.61 -3.31 4.72
CA SER A 617 18.06 -2.91 3.40
C SER A 617 17.27 -3.66 2.34
N THR A 618 17.00 -3.00 1.24
CA THR A 618 16.56 -3.62 -0.01
C THR A 618 17.37 -3.03 -1.16
N MET A 619 17.74 -3.85 -2.12
CA MET A 619 18.42 -3.40 -3.33
C MET A 619 17.96 -4.25 -4.50
N ALA A 620 17.42 -3.62 -5.51
CA ALA A 620 17.04 -4.25 -6.75
C ALA A 620 17.85 -3.69 -7.92
N LEU A 621 18.19 -4.57 -8.85
CA LEU A 621 18.98 -4.31 -10.04
C LEU A 621 18.23 -4.81 -11.27
N VAL A 622 18.23 -4.02 -12.33
CA VAL A 622 17.73 -4.44 -13.66
C VAL A 622 18.83 -4.24 -14.67
N TYR A 623 19.44 -5.33 -15.10
CA TYR A 623 20.49 -5.34 -16.11
C TYR A 623 19.93 -5.65 -17.49
N LYS A 624 20.17 -4.78 -18.46
CA LYS A 624 19.67 -4.83 -19.84
C LYS A 624 20.83 -5.09 -20.79
N PRO A 625 21.25 -6.36 -21.00
CA PRO A 625 22.35 -6.67 -21.94
C PRO A 625 22.04 -6.22 -23.36
N ASN A 626 20.79 -6.27 -23.76
CA ASN A 626 20.28 -5.79 -25.06
C ASN A 626 18.84 -5.24 -24.90
N THR A 627 18.22 -4.83 -26.01
CA THR A 627 16.89 -4.22 -26.02
C THR A 627 15.74 -5.22 -25.75
N LYS A 628 15.99 -6.52 -25.78
CA LYS A 628 14.96 -7.57 -25.61
C LYS A 628 15.00 -8.23 -24.25
N LEU A 629 16.17 -8.28 -23.61
CA LEU A 629 16.37 -9.02 -22.35
C LEU A 629 16.70 -8.08 -21.21
N SER A 630 15.99 -8.24 -20.10
CA SER A 630 16.34 -7.66 -18.81
C SER A 630 16.56 -8.79 -17.80
N ILE A 631 17.67 -8.76 -17.08
CA ILE A 631 17.95 -9.65 -15.95
C ILE A 631 17.70 -8.86 -14.68
N ILE A 632 16.91 -9.43 -13.78
CA ILE A 632 16.35 -8.75 -12.63
C ILE A 632 16.83 -9.46 -11.36
N GLY A 633 17.37 -8.72 -10.42
CA GLY A 633 17.77 -9.25 -9.13
C GLY A 633 17.33 -8.36 -7.98
N ARG A 634 16.95 -8.95 -6.83
CA ARG A 634 16.67 -8.22 -5.60
C ARG A 634 17.29 -8.93 -4.42
N ALA A 635 17.89 -8.17 -3.51
CA ALA A 635 18.33 -8.61 -2.20
C ALA A 635 17.59 -7.84 -1.12
N GLN A 636 17.07 -8.52 -0.10
CA GLN A 636 16.39 -7.92 1.03
C GLN A 636 17.02 -8.44 2.33
N TYR A 637 17.47 -7.53 3.19
CA TYR A 637 18.06 -7.80 4.49
C TYR A 637 17.22 -7.19 5.60
N MET A 638 16.99 -7.96 6.65
CA MET A 638 16.44 -7.50 7.92
C MET A 638 17.34 -7.96 9.06
N GLY A 639 17.76 -7.03 9.89
CA GLY A 639 18.55 -7.28 11.08
C GLY A 639 17.76 -7.99 12.18
N LYS A 640 18.44 -8.27 13.30
CA LYS A 640 17.79 -8.84 14.50
C LYS A 640 16.69 -7.89 15.01
N ALA A 641 15.59 -8.48 15.45
CA ALA A 641 14.50 -7.80 16.16
C ALA A 641 14.19 -8.49 17.49
N THR A 642 13.39 -7.86 18.33
CA THR A 642 12.92 -8.45 19.57
C THR A 642 11.41 -8.41 19.66
N ILE A 643 10.79 -9.37 20.35
CA ILE A 643 9.37 -9.41 20.64
C ILE A 643 9.12 -9.72 22.11
N ILE A 644 7.89 -9.47 22.58
CA ILE A 644 7.42 -9.71 23.95
C ILE A 644 8.37 -9.01 24.95
N ASN A 645 8.53 -7.68 24.79
CA ASN A 645 9.37 -6.85 25.67
C ASN A 645 10.81 -7.36 25.78
N GLU A 646 11.42 -7.72 24.63
CA GLU A 646 12.79 -8.24 24.51
C GLU A 646 12.99 -9.65 25.08
N LYS A 647 11.91 -10.39 25.36
CA LYS A 647 12.01 -11.77 25.82
C LYS A 647 12.60 -12.69 24.73
N PHE A 648 12.20 -12.52 23.47
CA PHE A 648 12.71 -13.31 22.37
C PHE A 648 13.46 -12.48 21.35
N ASN A 649 14.58 -13.01 20.90
CA ASN A 649 15.36 -12.48 19.79
C ASN A 649 14.92 -13.17 18.49
N VAL A 650 14.46 -12.38 17.52
CA VAL A 650 14.18 -12.83 16.15
C VAL A 650 15.46 -12.72 15.34
N PRO A 651 15.98 -13.82 14.78
CA PRO A 651 17.21 -13.81 14.00
C PRO A 651 17.13 -12.90 12.76
N SER A 652 18.26 -12.32 12.37
CA SER A 652 18.37 -11.62 11.09
C SER A 652 18.26 -12.60 9.91
N HIS A 653 17.79 -12.07 8.78
CA HIS A 653 17.72 -12.84 7.55
C HIS A 653 18.07 -11.98 6.33
N ILE A 654 18.46 -12.65 5.27
CA ILE A 654 18.60 -12.09 3.93
C ILE A 654 17.92 -13.04 2.95
N THR A 655 17.20 -12.49 1.99
CA THR A 655 16.58 -13.21 0.87
C THR A 655 17.03 -12.64 -0.45
N PHE A 656 17.03 -13.46 -1.49
CA PHE A 656 17.38 -13.07 -2.84
C PHE A 656 16.28 -13.50 -3.81
N ASP A 657 15.97 -12.64 -4.76
CA ASP A 657 15.08 -12.93 -5.88
C ASP A 657 15.87 -12.75 -7.17
N LEU A 658 15.59 -13.59 -8.16
CA LEU A 658 16.24 -13.56 -9.47
C LEU A 658 15.20 -13.83 -10.55
N GLY A 659 15.25 -13.03 -11.63
CA GLY A 659 14.32 -13.15 -12.71
C GLY A 659 14.83 -12.59 -14.02
N ALA A 660 13.98 -12.68 -15.04
CA ALA A 660 14.23 -12.11 -16.35
C ALA A 660 12.92 -11.66 -17.00
N ASN A 661 13.05 -10.60 -17.81
CA ASN A 661 12.00 -10.15 -18.71
C ASN A 661 12.53 -10.26 -20.15
N TYR A 662 11.73 -10.79 -21.07
CA TYR A 662 12.10 -10.98 -22.46
C TYR A 662 11.00 -10.51 -23.42
N ASP A 663 11.33 -9.48 -24.20
CA ASP A 663 10.46 -8.91 -25.22
C ASP A 663 10.73 -9.54 -26.59
N THR A 664 9.69 -10.04 -27.26
CA THR A 664 9.78 -10.70 -28.56
C THR A 664 8.52 -10.44 -29.40
N LYS A 665 8.46 -11.07 -30.58
CA LYS A 665 7.25 -11.12 -31.40
C LYS A 665 6.94 -12.58 -31.76
N ILE A 666 5.67 -12.94 -31.63
CA ILE A 666 5.15 -14.24 -32.07
C ILE A 666 4.12 -13.97 -33.17
N SER A 667 4.37 -14.49 -34.36
CA SER A 667 3.53 -14.23 -35.52
C SER A 667 3.23 -12.74 -35.77
N GLY A 668 4.23 -11.89 -35.55
CA GLY A 668 4.11 -10.43 -35.70
C GLY A 668 3.58 -9.67 -34.46
N THR A 669 2.90 -10.33 -33.55
CA THR A 669 2.37 -9.74 -32.31
C THR A 669 3.47 -9.59 -31.28
N PRO A 670 3.68 -8.39 -30.69
CA PRO A 670 4.62 -8.21 -29.59
C PRO A 670 4.18 -9.00 -28.35
N VAL A 671 5.12 -9.70 -27.73
CA VAL A 671 4.89 -10.51 -26.53
C VAL A 671 6.02 -10.25 -25.54
N THR A 672 5.64 -10.01 -24.29
CA THR A 672 6.57 -9.87 -23.15
C THR A 672 6.44 -11.09 -22.25
N PHE A 673 7.53 -11.81 -22.04
CA PHE A 673 7.64 -12.85 -21.02
C PHE A 673 8.32 -12.28 -19.78
N ASN A 674 7.77 -12.56 -18.60
CA ASN A 674 8.40 -12.27 -17.33
C ASN A 674 8.48 -13.56 -16.50
N ALA A 675 9.62 -13.81 -15.86
CA ALA A 675 9.81 -14.93 -14.94
C ALA A 675 10.62 -14.47 -13.74
N MET A 676 10.18 -14.85 -12.53
CA MET A 676 10.81 -14.50 -11.27
C MET A 676 10.85 -15.71 -10.33
N LEU A 677 11.99 -15.96 -9.70
CA LEU A 677 12.15 -16.88 -8.59
C LEU A 677 12.37 -16.08 -7.32
N HIS A 678 11.36 -16.01 -6.47
CA HIS A 678 11.43 -15.37 -5.15
C HIS A 678 12.08 -16.31 -4.14
N ASN A 679 12.80 -15.75 -3.17
CA ASN A 679 13.52 -16.48 -2.13
C ASN A 679 14.33 -17.66 -2.71
N VAL A 680 15.23 -17.35 -3.63
CA VAL A 680 16.01 -18.32 -4.46
C VAL A 680 16.60 -19.48 -3.64
N PHE A 681 17.08 -19.20 -2.43
CA PHE A 681 17.71 -20.19 -1.57
C PHE A 681 16.72 -20.96 -0.67
N GLY A 682 15.42 -20.67 -0.77
CA GLY A 682 14.36 -21.36 -0.01
C GLY A 682 14.51 -21.23 1.51
N LYS A 683 14.96 -20.07 1.98
CA LYS A 683 15.20 -19.83 3.40
C LYS A 683 13.88 -19.73 4.18
N ASN A 684 13.71 -20.53 5.22
CA ASN A 684 12.66 -20.35 6.22
C ASN A 684 13.12 -19.34 7.26
N TYR A 685 12.28 -18.34 7.58
CA TYR A 685 12.61 -17.29 8.55
C TYR A 685 11.35 -16.72 9.20
N TRP A 686 11.50 -16.26 10.42
CA TRP A 686 10.50 -15.45 11.09
C TRP A 686 10.58 -14.01 10.59
N LEU A 687 9.45 -13.44 10.22
CA LEU A 687 9.33 -12.04 9.83
C LEU A 687 8.66 -11.26 10.98
N PRO A 688 9.41 -10.38 11.67
CA PRO A 688 8.87 -9.56 12.74
C PRO A 688 8.02 -8.42 12.19
N MET A 689 6.97 -8.06 12.92
CA MET A 689 6.04 -6.98 12.60
C MET A 689 6.16 -5.87 13.64
N ALA A 690 6.26 -4.63 13.20
CA ALA A 690 6.34 -3.46 14.09
C ALA A 690 5.16 -3.41 15.08
N SER A 691 5.46 -3.15 16.34
CA SER A 691 4.50 -3.06 17.45
C SER A 691 3.70 -4.34 17.72
N SER A 692 4.22 -5.51 17.31
CA SER A 692 3.57 -6.81 17.50
C SER A 692 4.41 -7.77 18.33
N ASN A 693 3.73 -8.61 19.10
CA ASN A 693 4.29 -9.77 19.78
C ASN A 693 4.24 -11.06 18.96
N ASN A 694 3.52 -11.03 17.84
CA ASN A 694 3.39 -12.15 16.91
C ASN A 694 4.41 -12.00 15.78
N LEU A 695 4.73 -13.13 15.14
CA LEU A 695 5.61 -13.17 13.97
C LEU A 695 4.83 -13.70 12.75
N LEU A 696 5.23 -13.26 11.58
CA LEU A 696 4.86 -13.89 10.31
C LEU A 696 5.88 -14.95 9.95
N LEU A 697 5.48 -15.91 9.16
CA LEU A 697 6.39 -16.77 8.44
C LEU A 697 6.78 -16.07 7.14
N GLY A 698 8.08 -16.06 6.83
CA GLY A 698 8.59 -15.45 5.61
C GLY A 698 8.06 -16.13 4.35
N GLN A 699 8.12 -15.43 3.24
CA GLN A 699 7.66 -15.96 1.95
C GLN A 699 8.48 -17.20 1.54
N PRO A 700 7.85 -18.30 1.09
CA PRO A 700 8.55 -19.48 0.59
C PRO A 700 9.24 -19.20 -0.74
N ARG A 701 10.13 -20.11 -1.16
CA ARG A 701 10.64 -20.08 -2.53
C ARG A 701 9.48 -20.29 -3.51
N THR A 702 9.26 -19.28 -4.36
CA THR A 702 8.11 -19.25 -5.27
C THR A 702 8.58 -18.87 -6.67
N PHE A 703 8.27 -19.71 -7.66
CA PHE A 703 8.46 -19.39 -9.06
C PHE A 703 7.16 -18.83 -9.63
N VAL A 704 7.27 -17.67 -10.28
CA VAL A 704 6.17 -17.03 -11.01
C VAL A 704 6.60 -16.72 -12.44
N MET A 705 5.67 -16.79 -13.39
CA MET A 705 5.94 -16.39 -14.77
C MET A 705 4.68 -15.84 -15.42
N SER A 706 4.86 -14.95 -16.39
CA SER A 706 3.75 -14.42 -17.17
C SER A 706 4.13 -14.24 -18.64
N ALA A 707 3.12 -14.29 -19.50
CA ALA A 707 3.20 -13.91 -20.91
C ALA A 707 2.12 -12.86 -21.18
N THR A 708 2.54 -11.69 -21.67
CA THR A 708 1.63 -10.59 -22.05
C THR A 708 1.70 -10.39 -23.54
N MET A 709 0.56 -10.55 -24.23
CA MET A 709 0.39 -10.18 -25.62
C MET A 709 -0.07 -8.73 -25.71
N HIS A 710 0.57 -7.95 -26.59
CA HIS A 710 0.26 -6.54 -26.85
C HIS A 710 -0.40 -6.46 -28.25
N LEU A 711 -1.75 -6.35 -28.30
CA LEU A 711 -2.57 -6.36 -29.50
C LEU A 711 -2.88 -4.95 -30.02
#